data_95eb390705df904fca8bae0923160e24
#
_entry.id   95eb390705df904fca8bae0923160e24
#
_cell.length_a   1.000
_cell.length_b   1.000
_cell.length_c   1.000
_cell.angle_alpha   90.00
_cell.angle_beta   90.00
_cell.angle_gamma   90.00
#
_symmetry.space_group_name_H-M   'P 1'
#
loop_
_entity.id
_entity.type
_entity.pdbx_description
1 polymer ?
#
loop_
_entity_poly.entity_id
_entity_poly.type
_entity_poly.pdbx_seq_one_letter_code
_entity_poly.pdbx_strand_id
1 'polypeptide(L)'
;MKPHTLCALLLLSLPVSTLDAQNKTVGVLLNNTAKVSPGYILLAPMHNGHTYLIDNDGKIVNSWYADDMEPGRMAYLLPNGHLLRSISLAGSGPSGAGNNGGRIAEYDWNSNLVWQFDYSTTQYAMHHDIKPLPNGNVIALVMEARTLAEMTAAGFKPNYIRGGGTVLLPDSVIEIKPTGPTTGTIVWEWHVWDHLVQNYDSTKANYGTPAQHPELVDPNASTAQVAVDWNHMNALDYNADLDQIILSVHGNSEVWIIDHSTTKAEAASHAGGKLGKGGDILYRWGNPQMYGSGTAADQKLYTQHDAQWIPKGKPGAGNIMMFNNGVNRPGGNYSSVHEVVTPLDSSGAYTIATGSAFGPASPVWSYTGTGDEQYYDLAIGGIDRQANGNTIICWGTHGLIEEVTPAGEIVWKYLNPVVQAGSLLQGQSAGIDGQGQSLANVFKARKYAPDYPGLVGHDLTPKGTVEAYGTLYVNGASLQAGSTSAGAILTVFGDSGLADSALAASTSSLPSKLGTTSVTITDSANTTQTCQLYYVSPQQINLVIPDRIAAGKATLNVQRDGGNTRSGTITVDAVAPGLFTMNASSLGAITGLRIDASGQRTDVPVFTYNTTQKAFVAAPIDLGATTDQVYLSIYGTGIRGFGSLSNISATIGGKAIPVIGAAAQPQYAGLDQVNIGPLPRTLASGSASLLLKVNSASANTVTLSIK
;
A
#
# COMPACT_ATOMS: atom_id res chain seq x y z
N MET A 1 -12.84 -18.88 38.47
CA MET A 1 -12.05 -19.98 37.79
C MET A 1 -10.75 -20.11 38.57
N LYS A 2 -10.36 -21.34 38.98
CA LYS A 2 -9.08 -21.48 39.72
C LYS A 2 -7.92 -21.06 38.84
N PRO A 3 -6.83 -20.46 39.36
CA PRO A 3 -5.67 -20.03 38.55
C PRO A 3 -5.14 -21.09 37.59
N HIS A 4 -5.20 -22.36 38.00
CA HIS A 4 -4.77 -23.51 37.18
C HIS A 4 -5.59 -23.70 35.89
N THR A 5 -6.88 -23.44 35.93
CA THR A 5 -7.78 -23.59 34.78
C THR A 5 -7.58 -22.42 33.78
N LEU A 6 -7.25 -21.22 34.28
CA LEU A 6 -6.98 -20.04 33.46
C LEU A 6 -5.69 -20.23 32.64
N CYS A 7 -4.60 -20.68 33.30
CA CYS A 7 -3.32 -20.87 32.62
C CYS A 7 -3.36 -22.00 31.55
N ALA A 8 -4.10 -23.09 31.80
CA ALA A 8 -4.31 -24.16 30.82
C ALA A 8 -5.12 -23.63 29.60
N LEU A 9 -6.15 -22.83 29.83
CA LEU A 9 -6.94 -22.19 28.77
C LEU A 9 -6.10 -21.18 27.93
N LEU A 10 -5.24 -20.39 28.57
CA LEU A 10 -4.35 -19.43 27.89
C LEU A 10 -3.34 -20.08 26.97
N LEU A 11 -2.80 -21.24 27.34
CA LEU A 11 -1.77 -21.94 26.55
C LEU A 11 -2.34 -22.90 25.50
N LEU A 12 -3.60 -23.39 25.69
CA LEU A 12 -4.29 -24.28 24.75
C LEU A 12 -5.24 -23.52 23.82
N SER A 13 -5.67 -22.32 24.19
CA SER A 13 -6.62 -21.50 23.42
C SER A 13 -5.96 -20.37 22.63
N LEU A 14 -4.66 -20.45 22.30
CA LEU A 14 -4.13 -19.65 21.21
C LEU A 14 -4.91 -20.08 19.95
N PRO A 15 -5.82 -19.24 19.44
CA PRO A 15 -6.79 -19.69 18.45
C PRO A 15 -6.09 -20.08 17.16
N VAL A 16 -6.15 -21.36 16.84
CA VAL A 16 -5.58 -21.96 15.62
C VAL A 16 -6.37 -21.53 14.37
N SER A 17 -7.63 -21.13 14.54
CA SER A 17 -8.58 -21.00 13.42
C SER A 17 -8.94 -19.58 12.98
N THR A 18 -8.44 -18.54 13.67
CA THR A 18 -8.80 -17.14 13.34
C THR A 18 -7.62 -16.26 12.95
N LEU A 19 -6.38 -16.77 13.00
CA LEU A 19 -5.18 -16.03 12.64
C LEU A 19 -4.94 -15.95 11.11
N ASP A 20 -5.54 -16.84 10.33
CA ASP A 20 -5.40 -16.81 8.88
C ASP A 20 -6.12 -15.60 8.22
N ALA A 21 -7.10 -15.00 8.89
CA ALA A 21 -7.86 -13.88 8.33
C ALA A 21 -7.59 -12.50 8.98
N GLN A 22 -6.97 -12.43 10.16
CA GLN A 22 -6.92 -11.18 10.94
C GLN A 22 -5.55 -10.52 11.09
N ASN A 23 -4.44 -11.13 10.65
CA ASN A 23 -3.10 -10.61 10.95
C ASN A 23 -2.12 -10.61 9.76
N LYS A 24 -2.60 -10.70 8.54
CA LYS A 24 -1.73 -10.39 7.40
C LYS A 24 -1.46 -8.90 7.38
N THR A 25 -0.18 -8.52 7.35
CA THR A 25 0.26 -7.12 7.33
C THR A 25 0.73 -6.69 5.96
N VAL A 26 0.97 -7.63 5.05
CA VAL A 26 1.32 -7.44 3.63
C VAL A 26 0.73 -8.56 2.79
N GLY A 27 0.72 -8.41 1.47
CA GLY A 27 0.07 -9.35 0.56
C GLY A 27 -1.45 -9.18 0.58
N VAL A 28 -2.20 -10.25 0.38
CA VAL A 28 -3.68 -10.22 0.38
C VAL A 28 -4.21 -10.06 1.80
N LEU A 29 -4.83 -8.93 2.09
CA LEU A 29 -5.45 -8.61 3.38
C LEU A 29 -6.94 -8.96 3.42
N LEU A 30 -7.61 -8.96 2.25
CA LEU A 30 -9.01 -9.33 2.07
C LEU A 30 -9.20 -10.01 0.71
N ASN A 31 -9.95 -11.09 0.66
CA ASN A 31 -10.40 -11.74 -0.58
C ASN A 31 -11.81 -12.31 -0.41
N ASN A 32 -12.82 -11.57 -0.87
CA ASN A 32 -14.18 -12.06 -0.98
C ASN A 32 -14.37 -12.77 -2.32
N THR A 33 -14.08 -14.06 -2.35
CA THR A 33 -14.09 -14.88 -3.57
C THR A 33 -15.41 -14.91 -4.31
N ALA A 34 -16.53 -14.58 -3.66
CA ALA A 34 -17.86 -14.53 -4.27
C ALA A 34 -18.10 -13.22 -5.05
N LYS A 35 -17.34 -12.16 -4.78
CA LYS A 35 -17.58 -10.81 -5.35
C LYS A 35 -16.41 -10.25 -6.11
N VAL A 36 -15.18 -10.70 -5.80
CA VAL A 36 -13.96 -10.24 -6.51
C VAL A 36 -14.06 -10.66 -7.99
N SER A 37 -13.61 -9.79 -8.91
CA SER A 37 -13.50 -10.16 -10.32
C SER A 37 -12.43 -11.23 -10.51
N PRO A 38 -12.66 -12.25 -11.36
CA PRO A 38 -11.62 -13.21 -11.69
C PRO A 38 -10.50 -12.53 -12.50
N GLY A 39 -9.26 -13.00 -12.32
CA GLY A 39 -8.14 -12.50 -13.12
C GLY A 39 -6.83 -12.37 -12.35
N TYR A 40 -5.88 -11.71 -13.00
CA TYR A 40 -4.51 -11.57 -12.54
C TYR A 40 -4.11 -10.11 -12.50
N ILE A 41 -3.46 -9.69 -11.43
CA ILE A 41 -2.99 -8.31 -11.24
C ILE A 41 -1.52 -8.22 -11.63
N LEU A 42 -1.21 -7.29 -12.51
CA LEU A 42 0.16 -6.90 -12.83
C LEU A 42 0.61 -5.85 -11.82
N LEU A 43 1.59 -6.22 -11.01
CA LEU A 43 2.16 -5.42 -9.93
C LEU A 43 3.60 -5.03 -10.28
N ALA A 44 3.87 -3.75 -10.47
CA ALA A 44 5.20 -3.19 -10.71
C ALA A 44 5.60 -2.26 -9.56
N PRO A 45 6.29 -2.74 -8.52
CA PRO A 45 6.78 -1.91 -7.42
C PRO A 45 7.76 -0.84 -7.91
N MET A 46 7.68 0.38 -7.37
CA MET A 46 8.45 1.52 -7.90
C MET A 46 9.96 1.50 -7.59
N HIS A 47 10.36 0.76 -6.57
CA HIS A 47 11.76 0.76 -6.10
C HIS A 47 12.46 -0.60 -6.25
N ASN A 48 11.91 -1.48 -7.11
CA ASN A 48 12.47 -2.81 -7.32
C ASN A 48 12.36 -3.23 -8.79
N GLY A 49 13.38 -3.89 -9.34
CA GLY A 49 13.43 -4.32 -10.73
C GLY A 49 12.40 -5.38 -11.14
N HIS A 50 11.72 -6.00 -10.19
CA HIS A 50 10.70 -7.01 -10.47
C HIS A 50 9.37 -6.42 -10.91
N THR A 51 8.69 -7.15 -11.78
CA THR A 51 7.26 -6.99 -12.09
C THR A 51 6.61 -8.35 -11.88
N TYR A 52 5.51 -8.40 -11.16
CA TYR A 52 4.82 -9.66 -10.81
C TYR A 52 3.45 -9.71 -11.45
N LEU A 53 3.05 -10.91 -11.88
CA LEU A 53 1.67 -11.23 -12.21
C LEU A 53 1.13 -12.15 -11.12
N ILE A 54 0.14 -11.68 -10.36
CA ILE A 54 -0.40 -12.39 -9.19
C ILE A 54 -1.88 -12.71 -9.41
N ASP A 55 -2.33 -13.84 -8.84
CA ASP A 55 -3.75 -14.19 -8.78
C ASP A 55 -4.48 -13.47 -7.61
N ASN A 56 -5.77 -13.70 -7.46
CA ASN A 56 -6.57 -13.11 -6.38
C ASN A 56 -6.17 -13.59 -4.97
N ASP A 57 -5.44 -14.69 -4.85
CA ASP A 57 -4.87 -15.16 -3.58
C ASP A 57 -3.48 -14.54 -3.30
N GLY A 58 -3.00 -13.66 -4.19
CA GLY A 58 -1.69 -13.02 -4.10
C GLY A 58 -0.54 -13.92 -4.52
N LYS A 59 -0.83 -15.06 -5.16
CA LYS A 59 0.19 -16.00 -5.61
C LYS A 59 0.75 -15.60 -6.96
N ILE A 60 2.07 -15.66 -7.08
CA ILE A 60 2.79 -15.35 -8.32
C ILE A 60 2.51 -16.43 -9.36
N VAL A 61 2.00 -16.05 -10.52
CA VAL A 61 1.88 -16.92 -11.70
C VAL A 61 3.00 -16.67 -12.70
N ASN A 62 3.50 -15.44 -12.78
CA ASN A 62 4.74 -15.09 -13.47
C ASN A 62 5.44 -13.89 -12.81
N SER A 63 6.74 -13.76 -13.06
CA SER A 63 7.51 -12.57 -12.67
C SER A 63 8.58 -12.28 -13.71
N TRP A 64 8.83 -11.00 -13.93
CA TRP A 64 9.90 -10.50 -14.78
C TRP A 64 10.89 -9.71 -13.94
N TYR A 65 12.16 -9.81 -14.30
CA TYR A 65 13.22 -9.09 -13.60
C TYR A 65 14.18 -8.45 -14.60
N ALA A 66 14.51 -7.20 -14.40
CA ALA A 66 15.53 -6.46 -15.14
C ALA A 66 16.61 -6.01 -14.16
N ASP A 67 17.81 -6.59 -14.31
CA ASP A 67 18.87 -6.63 -13.29
C ASP A 67 19.59 -5.29 -13.07
N ASP A 68 19.50 -4.35 -14.00
CA ASP A 68 20.44 -3.22 -14.07
C ASP A 68 19.77 -1.84 -14.07
N MET A 69 18.45 -1.75 -13.87
CA MET A 69 17.73 -0.51 -14.11
C MET A 69 16.70 -0.20 -13.05
N GLU A 70 16.68 1.04 -12.62
CA GLU A 70 15.56 1.55 -11.81
C GLU A 70 14.26 1.38 -12.61
N PRO A 71 13.22 0.77 -12.02
CA PRO A 71 11.94 0.64 -12.70
C PRO A 71 11.40 2.02 -13.04
N GLY A 72 10.90 2.14 -14.25
CA GLY A 72 10.04 3.24 -14.63
C GLY A 72 8.69 3.10 -13.93
N ARG A 73 7.75 3.95 -14.31
CA ARG A 73 6.48 4.04 -13.59
C ARG A 73 5.43 3.06 -14.10
N MET A 74 5.49 2.61 -15.34
CA MET A 74 4.41 1.85 -15.98
C MET A 74 4.83 0.51 -16.55
N ALA A 75 3.93 -0.48 -16.44
CA ALA A 75 4.06 -1.81 -17.05
C ALA A 75 2.73 -2.27 -17.63
N TYR A 76 2.79 -2.99 -18.77
CA TYR A 76 1.64 -3.62 -19.45
C TYR A 76 1.98 -5.07 -19.83
N LEU A 77 1.05 -5.99 -19.58
CA LEU A 77 1.05 -7.29 -20.22
C LEU A 77 0.45 -7.13 -21.62
N LEU A 78 1.20 -7.51 -22.66
CA LEU A 78 0.76 -7.42 -24.05
C LEU A 78 -0.06 -8.65 -24.45
N PRO A 79 -0.87 -8.57 -25.53
CA PRO A 79 -1.64 -9.71 -26.03
C PRO A 79 -0.83 -10.92 -26.48
N ASN A 80 0.47 -10.74 -26.77
CA ASN A 80 1.41 -11.80 -27.09
C ASN A 80 2.08 -12.44 -25.86
N GLY A 81 1.70 -12.04 -24.64
CA GLY A 81 2.30 -12.51 -23.38
C GLY A 81 3.59 -11.80 -22.97
N HIS A 82 4.04 -10.81 -23.71
CA HIS A 82 5.22 -10.03 -23.35
C HIS A 82 4.88 -8.96 -22.31
N LEU A 83 5.89 -8.57 -21.53
CA LEU A 83 5.84 -7.42 -20.65
C LEU A 83 6.42 -6.20 -21.36
N LEU A 84 5.64 -5.14 -21.54
CA LEU A 84 6.12 -3.82 -21.94
C LEU A 84 6.22 -2.94 -20.69
N ARG A 85 7.38 -2.29 -20.46
CA ARG A 85 7.55 -1.39 -19.31
C ARG A 85 8.40 -0.18 -19.64
N SER A 86 8.13 0.92 -18.92
CA SER A 86 9.06 2.05 -18.87
C SER A 86 10.20 1.76 -17.89
N ILE A 87 11.38 2.34 -18.16
CA ILE A 87 12.60 2.22 -17.34
C ILE A 87 13.19 3.60 -17.16
N SER A 88 13.66 3.90 -15.95
CA SER A 88 14.31 5.16 -15.64
C SER A 88 15.79 5.12 -16.03
N LEU A 89 16.20 6.05 -16.89
CA LEU A 89 17.61 6.27 -17.25
C LEU A 89 18.17 7.38 -16.35
N ALA A 90 18.78 7.00 -15.25
CA ALA A 90 19.34 7.94 -14.27
C ALA A 90 20.34 8.92 -14.91
N GLY A 91 20.16 10.22 -14.64
CA GLY A 91 21.05 11.28 -15.09
C GLY A 91 20.94 11.63 -16.58
N SER A 92 20.01 11.02 -17.32
CA SER A 92 19.72 11.37 -18.71
C SER A 92 18.51 12.26 -18.80
N GLY A 93 18.37 13.27 -19.46
CA GLY A 93 17.19 14.12 -19.54
C GLY A 93 17.48 15.59 -19.25
N PRO A 94 16.51 16.47 -19.52
CA PRO A 94 16.62 17.89 -19.27
C PRO A 94 16.84 18.20 -17.78
N SER A 95 17.50 19.32 -17.48
CA SER A 95 17.67 19.79 -16.11
C SER A 95 16.30 20.11 -15.47
N GLY A 96 16.00 19.48 -14.34
CA GLY A 96 14.71 19.61 -13.66
C GLY A 96 13.71 18.50 -14.02
N ALA A 97 14.01 17.66 -15.00
CA ALA A 97 13.32 16.40 -15.21
C ALA A 97 13.67 15.44 -14.08
N GLY A 98 12.71 14.93 -13.37
CA GLY A 98 12.93 13.83 -12.41
C GLY A 98 13.40 12.55 -13.15
N ASN A 99 13.97 11.58 -12.42
CA ASN A 99 14.33 10.25 -12.96
C ASN A 99 13.07 9.38 -13.14
N ASN A 100 12.22 9.71 -14.13
CA ASN A 100 10.89 9.09 -14.23
C ASN A 100 10.70 8.24 -15.50
N GLY A 101 11.73 8.05 -16.32
CA GLY A 101 11.63 7.33 -17.58
C GLY A 101 12.90 7.42 -18.42
N GLY A 102 12.73 7.49 -19.75
CA GLY A 102 13.81 7.62 -20.73
C GLY A 102 13.98 6.41 -21.62
N ARG A 103 13.58 5.21 -21.17
CA ARG A 103 13.59 3.96 -21.95
C ARG A 103 12.24 3.26 -21.89
N ILE A 104 11.86 2.63 -22.99
CA ILE A 104 10.83 1.59 -23.06
C ILE A 104 11.54 0.27 -23.33
N ALA A 105 11.09 -0.82 -22.66
CA ALA A 105 11.60 -2.16 -22.92
C ALA A 105 10.46 -3.18 -22.98
N GLU A 106 10.58 -4.14 -23.87
CA GLU A 106 9.69 -5.29 -24.03
C GLU A 106 10.46 -6.57 -23.71
N TYR A 107 9.91 -7.38 -22.82
CA TYR A 107 10.46 -8.67 -22.40
C TYR A 107 9.48 -9.78 -22.75
N ASP A 108 9.98 -10.94 -23.19
CA ASP A 108 9.16 -12.12 -23.35
C ASP A 108 8.68 -12.68 -21.98
N TRP A 109 7.88 -13.75 -22.01
CA TRP A 109 7.36 -14.38 -20.79
C TRP A 109 8.45 -14.88 -19.84
N ASN A 110 9.66 -15.15 -20.33
CA ASN A 110 10.80 -15.67 -19.59
C ASN A 110 11.83 -14.59 -19.20
N SER A 111 11.47 -13.32 -19.30
CA SER A 111 12.33 -12.15 -19.01
C SER A 111 13.47 -11.91 -19.99
N ASN A 112 13.43 -12.50 -21.19
CA ASN A 112 14.41 -12.15 -22.23
C ASN A 112 14.01 -10.82 -22.87
N LEU A 113 14.96 -9.91 -23.01
CA LEU A 113 14.76 -8.62 -23.69
C LEU A 113 14.49 -8.85 -25.18
N VAL A 114 13.33 -8.37 -25.68
CA VAL A 114 12.88 -8.48 -27.06
C VAL A 114 13.14 -7.19 -27.82
N TRP A 115 12.79 -6.07 -27.21
CA TRP A 115 12.95 -4.74 -27.78
C TRP A 115 13.21 -3.71 -26.70
N GLN A 116 14.01 -2.68 -27.04
CA GLN A 116 14.13 -1.48 -26.23
C GLN A 116 14.31 -0.24 -27.09
N PHE A 117 13.90 0.92 -26.56
CA PHE A 117 14.06 2.21 -27.21
C PHE A 117 14.37 3.29 -26.20
N ASP A 118 15.50 3.98 -26.39
CA ASP A 118 15.92 5.10 -25.53
C ASP A 118 15.54 6.42 -26.19
N TYR A 119 14.85 7.27 -25.44
CA TYR A 119 14.52 8.62 -25.88
C TYR A 119 14.69 9.58 -24.71
N SER A 120 15.95 9.95 -24.47
CA SER A 120 16.34 10.85 -23.39
C SER A 120 17.64 11.54 -23.75
N THR A 121 17.62 12.88 -23.68
CA THR A 121 18.77 13.76 -23.90
C THR A 121 18.63 14.97 -22.96
N THR A 122 19.59 15.91 -23.00
CA THR A 122 19.47 17.18 -22.27
C THR A 122 18.34 18.10 -22.78
N GLN A 123 17.69 17.77 -23.88
CA GLN A 123 16.62 18.55 -24.51
C GLN A 123 15.23 17.94 -24.32
N TYR A 124 15.14 16.62 -24.22
CA TYR A 124 13.89 15.89 -24.06
C TYR A 124 14.10 14.55 -23.35
N ALA A 125 13.06 14.06 -22.70
CA ALA A 125 13.03 12.73 -22.12
C ALA A 125 11.63 12.17 -22.02
N MET A 126 11.46 10.87 -22.30
CA MET A 126 10.23 10.16 -21.93
C MET A 126 10.08 10.14 -20.42
N HIS A 127 8.83 10.23 -19.95
CA HIS A 127 8.50 10.18 -18.52
C HIS A 127 7.16 9.53 -18.26
N HIS A 128 6.89 9.18 -17.00
CA HIS A 128 5.64 8.67 -16.42
C HIS A 128 5.01 7.51 -17.19
N ASP A 129 4.32 7.73 -18.30
CA ASP A 129 3.42 6.75 -18.89
C ASP A 129 3.71 6.45 -20.35
N ILE A 130 3.43 5.22 -20.74
CA ILE A 130 3.47 4.68 -22.09
C ILE A 130 2.18 3.90 -22.35
N LYS A 131 1.78 3.74 -23.62
CA LYS A 131 0.62 2.92 -23.96
C LYS A 131 0.89 2.13 -25.24
N PRO A 132 0.80 0.79 -25.23
CA PRO A 132 0.83 -0.01 -26.44
C PRO A 132 -0.42 0.22 -27.28
N LEU A 133 -0.24 0.35 -28.59
CA LEU A 133 -1.30 0.52 -29.57
C LEU A 133 -1.63 -0.81 -30.26
N PRO A 134 -2.86 -0.98 -30.80
CA PRO A 134 -3.25 -2.21 -31.53
C PRO A 134 -2.40 -2.51 -32.77
N ASN A 135 -1.75 -1.50 -33.36
CA ASN A 135 -0.86 -1.64 -34.53
C ASN A 135 0.55 -2.10 -34.17
N GLY A 136 0.85 -2.33 -32.89
CA GLY A 136 2.16 -2.73 -32.37
C GLY A 136 3.11 -1.55 -32.11
N ASN A 137 2.69 -0.32 -32.33
CA ASN A 137 3.43 0.88 -31.94
C ASN A 137 3.20 1.18 -30.44
N VAL A 138 3.98 2.10 -29.89
CA VAL A 138 3.86 2.56 -28.50
C VAL A 138 3.78 4.08 -28.49
N ILE A 139 2.76 4.64 -27.82
CA ILE A 139 2.76 6.07 -27.50
C ILE A 139 3.38 6.32 -26.14
N ALA A 140 4.07 7.47 -26.00
CA ALA A 140 4.79 7.83 -24.78
C ALA A 140 4.66 9.33 -24.49
N LEU A 141 4.60 9.69 -23.20
CA LEU A 141 4.74 11.06 -22.74
C LEU A 141 6.22 11.48 -22.79
N VAL A 142 6.46 12.70 -23.24
CA VAL A 142 7.80 13.30 -23.35
C VAL A 142 7.77 14.70 -22.78
N MET A 143 8.73 15.08 -21.97
CA MET A 143 9.00 16.46 -21.60
C MET A 143 10.09 17.05 -22.50
N GLU A 144 9.97 18.34 -22.82
CA GLU A 144 10.88 19.07 -23.71
C GLU A 144 11.42 20.33 -23.04
N ALA A 145 12.71 20.59 -23.15
CA ALA A 145 13.30 21.80 -22.60
C ALA A 145 13.05 23.01 -23.49
N ARG A 146 12.44 24.06 -22.94
CA ARG A 146 12.24 25.38 -23.54
C ARG A 146 13.00 26.44 -22.76
N THR A 147 13.75 27.23 -23.47
CA THR A 147 14.56 28.33 -22.91
C THR A 147 13.72 29.54 -22.54
N LEU A 148 14.26 30.42 -21.70
CA LEU A 148 13.63 31.69 -21.36
C LEU A 148 13.34 32.56 -22.60
N ALA A 149 14.20 32.51 -23.64
CA ALA A 149 14.00 33.22 -24.89
C ALA A 149 12.77 32.70 -25.65
N GLU A 150 12.60 31.37 -25.75
CA GLU A 150 11.43 30.73 -26.37
C GLU A 150 10.15 31.03 -25.57
N MET A 151 10.21 31.00 -24.24
CA MET A 151 9.08 31.36 -23.38
C MET A 151 8.63 32.82 -23.62
N THR A 152 9.61 33.73 -23.68
CA THR A 152 9.35 35.16 -23.98
C THR A 152 8.74 35.33 -25.38
N ALA A 153 9.25 34.58 -26.36
CA ALA A 153 8.69 34.59 -27.74
C ALA A 153 7.26 34.04 -27.78
N ALA A 154 6.93 33.07 -26.91
CA ALA A 154 5.58 32.50 -26.76
C ALA A 154 4.63 33.34 -25.87
N GLY A 155 5.08 34.48 -25.34
CA GLY A 155 4.24 35.37 -24.54
C GLY A 155 4.02 34.95 -23.08
N PHE A 156 4.93 34.20 -22.49
CA PHE A 156 4.90 33.96 -21.06
C PHE A 156 5.24 35.21 -20.25
N LYS A 157 4.61 35.37 -19.09
CA LYS A 157 4.92 36.43 -18.13
C LYS A 157 6.34 36.29 -17.60
N PRO A 158 7.08 37.40 -17.33
CA PRO A 158 8.37 37.40 -16.71
C PRO A 158 8.32 36.74 -15.32
N ASN A 159 9.42 36.08 -14.91
CA ASN A 159 9.55 35.43 -13.59
C ASN A 159 8.45 34.40 -13.27
N TYR A 160 7.92 33.75 -14.30
CA TYR A 160 6.80 32.83 -14.16
C TYR A 160 7.20 31.48 -13.52
N ILE A 161 8.47 31.10 -13.66
CA ILE A 161 8.99 29.84 -13.09
C ILE A 161 9.42 30.05 -11.63
N ARG A 162 8.98 29.13 -10.76
CA ARG A 162 9.32 29.11 -9.34
C ARG A 162 10.84 29.07 -9.14
N GLY A 163 11.35 29.89 -8.21
CA GLY A 163 12.79 29.96 -7.91
C GLY A 163 13.64 30.64 -8.98
N GLY A 164 13.05 31.35 -9.95
CA GLY A 164 13.80 32.06 -11.00
C GLY A 164 14.40 31.11 -12.04
N GLY A 165 13.79 29.96 -12.29
CA GLY A 165 14.23 28.99 -13.30
C GLY A 165 14.29 29.62 -14.71
N THR A 166 15.25 29.19 -15.51
CA THR A 166 15.49 29.67 -16.88
C THR A 166 15.11 28.67 -17.95
N VAL A 167 14.61 27.51 -17.55
CA VAL A 167 14.13 26.40 -18.40
C VAL A 167 12.74 26.00 -17.96
N LEU A 168 11.86 25.75 -18.91
CA LEU A 168 10.53 25.17 -18.71
C LEU A 168 10.48 23.82 -19.43
N LEU A 169 9.75 22.86 -18.88
CA LEU A 169 9.55 21.54 -19.45
C LEU A 169 8.05 21.35 -19.77
N PRO A 170 7.55 21.86 -20.91
CA PRO A 170 6.25 21.46 -21.44
C PRO A 170 6.29 20.01 -21.93
N ASP A 171 5.11 19.38 -21.97
CA ASP A 171 4.96 18.01 -22.41
C ASP A 171 4.60 17.90 -23.89
N SER A 172 4.90 16.72 -24.43
CA SER A 172 4.52 16.25 -25.76
C SER A 172 4.16 14.76 -25.73
N VAL A 173 3.56 14.27 -26.79
CA VAL A 173 3.23 12.86 -27.00
C VAL A 173 3.88 12.40 -28.28
N ILE A 174 4.56 11.25 -28.26
CA ILE A 174 5.16 10.64 -29.45
C ILE A 174 4.61 9.23 -29.67
N GLU A 175 4.42 8.83 -30.94
CA GLU A 175 4.18 7.45 -31.32
C GLU A 175 5.45 6.86 -31.93
N ILE A 176 5.88 5.74 -31.36
CA ILE A 176 7.12 5.04 -31.72
C ILE A 176 6.74 3.74 -32.40
N LYS A 177 7.23 3.55 -33.62
CA LYS A 177 7.18 2.28 -34.36
C LYS A 177 8.47 1.52 -34.15
N PRO A 178 8.47 0.34 -33.49
CA PRO A 178 9.65 -0.53 -33.42
C PRO A 178 10.15 -0.89 -34.80
N THR A 179 11.50 -0.82 -35.03
CA THR A 179 12.13 -1.10 -36.32
C THR A 179 13.29 -2.08 -36.24
N GLY A 180 13.63 -2.49 -35.01
CA GLY A 180 14.68 -3.49 -34.74
C GLY A 180 14.83 -3.63 -33.21
N PRO A 181 15.68 -4.53 -32.72
CA PRO A 181 15.76 -4.86 -31.27
C PRO A 181 16.06 -3.67 -30.36
N THR A 182 16.75 -2.64 -30.87
CA THR A 182 17.14 -1.43 -30.11
C THR A 182 16.82 -0.15 -30.87
N THR A 183 15.95 -0.21 -31.89
CA THR A 183 15.62 0.94 -32.74
C THR A 183 14.12 1.14 -32.87
N GLY A 184 13.73 2.39 -33.08
CA GLY A 184 12.35 2.83 -33.32
C GLY A 184 12.33 4.09 -34.19
N THR A 185 11.21 4.32 -34.86
CA THR A 185 10.96 5.54 -35.64
C THR A 185 9.76 6.26 -35.03
N ILE A 186 9.89 7.56 -34.77
CA ILE A 186 8.76 8.41 -34.34
C ILE A 186 7.89 8.67 -35.58
N VAL A 187 6.71 8.05 -35.60
CA VAL A 187 5.79 8.10 -36.74
C VAL A 187 4.73 9.19 -36.59
N TRP A 188 4.44 9.61 -35.36
CA TRP A 188 3.52 10.70 -35.03
C TRP A 188 4.02 11.44 -33.77
N GLU A 189 3.71 12.72 -33.63
CA GLU A 189 4.02 13.55 -32.48
C GLU A 189 3.04 14.72 -32.34
N TRP A 190 2.78 15.11 -31.11
CA TRP A 190 1.96 16.25 -30.71
C TRP A 190 2.64 17.01 -29.57
N HIS A 191 2.65 18.33 -29.61
CA HIS A 191 3.36 19.18 -28.65
C HIS A 191 2.42 20.23 -28.06
N VAL A 192 2.35 20.33 -26.72
CA VAL A 192 1.61 21.41 -26.05
C VAL A 192 2.03 22.79 -26.58
N TRP A 193 3.31 22.90 -26.94
CA TRP A 193 3.92 24.16 -27.40
C TRP A 193 3.30 24.72 -28.68
N ASP A 194 2.70 23.94 -29.51
CA ASP A 194 2.09 24.34 -30.77
C ASP A 194 0.67 24.89 -30.61
N HIS A 195 0.07 24.70 -29.41
CA HIS A 195 -1.35 25.02 -29.13
C HIS A 195 -1.53 26.07 -28.04
N LEU A 196 -0.71 27.11 -28.04
CA LEU A 196 -0.73 28.18 -27.04
C LEU A 196 -1.60 29.37 -27.47
N VAL A 197 -2.36 29.94 -26.50
CA VAL A 197 -3.03 31.22 -26.62
C VAL A 197 -2.76 32.05 -25.37
N GLN A 198 -2.48 33.35 -25.52
CA GLN A 198 -2.23 34.23 -24.38
C GLN A 198 -2.74 35.66 -24.63
N ASN A 199 -3.11 36.37 -23.56
CA ASN A 199 -3.59 37.75 -23.58
C ASN A 199 -2.64 38.75 -22.91
N TYR A 200 -1.38 38.33 -22.65
CA TYR A 200 -0.38 39.13 -21.96
C TYR A 200 0.39 40.07 -22.88
N ASP A 201 0.87 39.59 -24.04
CA ASP A 201 1.66 40.36 -25.00
C ASP A 201 1.00 40.36 -26.39
N SER A 202 0.40 41.48 -26.74
CA SER A 202 -0.31 41.67 -28.02
C SER A 202 0.58 41.68 -29.26
N THR A 203 1.89 41.69 -29.09
CA THR A 203 2.87 41.61 -30.21
C THR A 203 3.16 40.19 -30.68
N LYS A 204 2.67 39.17 -29.98
CA LYS A 204 2.92 37.77 -30.31
C LYS A 204 1.84 37.20 -31.21
N ALA A 205 2.25 36.22 -32.05
CA ALA A 205 1.34 35.62 -33.03
C ALA A 205 0.16 34.84 -32.37
N ASN A 206 0.38 34.30 -31.18
CA ASN A 206 -0.60 33.55 -30.38
C ASN A 206 -1.43 34.46 -29.44
N TYR A 207 -1.46 35.81 -29.71
CA TYR A 207 -2.28 36.71 -28.91
C TYR A 207 -3.76 36.48 -29.16
N GLY A 208 -4.52 36.23 -28.10
CA GLY A 208 -5.95 35.98 -28.15
C GLY A 208 -6.56 36.02 -26.75
N THR A 209 -7.87 35.82 -26.66
CA THR A 209 -8.58 35.74 -25.39
C THR A 209 -8.76 34.26 -25.00
N PRO A 210 -8.08 33.73 -23.97
CA PRO A 210 -8.15 32.28 -23.62
C PRO A 210 -9.59 31.76 -23.46
N ALA A 211 -10.49 32.54 -22.88
CA ALA A 211 -11.90 32.17 -22.71
C ALA A 211 -12.67 31.96 -24.03
N GLN A 212 -12.16 32.50 -25.15
CA GLN A 212 -12.73 32.30 -26.49
C GLN A 212 -12.09 31.13 -27.23
N HIS A 213 -11.01 30.59 -26.70
CA HIS A 213 -10.21 29.51 -27.27
C HIS A 213 -10.00 28.38 -26.25
N PRO A 214 -11.08 27.71 -25.79
CA PRO A 214 -10.96 26.60 -24.83
C PRO A 214 -10.21 25.40 -25.40
N GLU A 215 -10.03 25.33 -26.72
CA GLU A 215 -9.24 24.34 -27.44
C GLU A 215 -7.73 24.57 -27.33
N LEU A 216 -7.27 25.72 -26.81
CA LEU A 216 -5.87 26.11 -26.69
C LEU A 216 -5.45 26.22 -25.21
N VAL A 217 -4.15 26.28 -24.99
CA VAL A 217 -3.54 26.35 -23.65
C VAL A 217 -3.08 27.76 -23.34
N ASP A 218 -3.60 28.36 -22.26
CA ASP A 218 -3.07 29.61 -21.75
C ASP A 218 -1.82 29.40 -20.90
N PRO A 219 -0.63 29.79 -21.39
CA PRO A 219 0.61 29.61 -20.61
C PRO A 219 0.64 30.47 -19.34
N ASN A 220 -0.23 31.44 -19.21
CA ASN A 220 -0.30 32.39 -18.10
C ASN A 220 -1.54 32.23 -17.21
N ALA A 221 -2.27 31.12 -17.35
CA ALA A 221 -3.51 30.85 -16.60
C ALA A 221 -3.29 30.79 -15.08
N SER A 222 -2.15 30.25 -14.63
CA SER A 222 -1.83 30.21 -13.21
C SER A 222 -1.50 31.60 -12.67
N THR A 223 -2.11 31.96 -11.53
CA THR A 223 -1.77 33.19 -10.80
C THR A 223 -0.52 33.04 -9.94
N ALA A 224 -0.07 31.83 -9.70
CA ALA A 224 1.16 31.51 -8.97
C ALA A 224 2.29 31.12 -9.93
N GLN A 225 3.54 31.19 -9.46
CA GLN A 225 4.68 30.66 -10.20
C GLN A 225 4.52 29.15 -10.41
N VAL A 226 4.80 28.70 -11.63
CA VAL A 226 4.74 27.28 -12.01
C VAL A 226 6.04 26.56 -11.70
N ALA A 227 5.99 25.22 -11.62
CA ALA A 227 7.16 24.38 -11.55
C ALA A 227 7.91 24.39 -12.91
N VAL A 228 9.16 23.98 -12.91
CA VAL A 228 9.94 23.73 -14.14
C VAL A 228 9.23 22.69 -15.01
N ASP A 229 8.78 21.58 -14.42
CA ASP A 229 7.92 20.58 -15.02
C ASP A 229 6.47 21.11 -15.07
N TRP A 230 6.13 21.74 -16.20
CA TRP A 230 5.00 22.68 -16.29
C TRP A 230 3.64 21.98 -16.30
N ASN A 231 3.39 21.18 -17.32
CA ASN A 231 2.11 20.48 -17.47
C ASN A 231 2.08 19.22 -16.60
N HIS A 232 3.24 18.61 -16.41
CA HIS A 232 3.41 17.38 -15.63
C HIS A 232 2.35 16.35 -16.00
N MET A 233 2.27 15.99 -17.29
CA MET A 233 1.39 14.93 -17.75
C MET A 233 1.86 13.61 -17.15
N ASN A 234 0.96 12.89 -16.47
CA ASN A 234 1.35 11.70 -15.70
C ASN A 234 0.63 10.43 -16.13
N ALA A 235 -0.29 10.52 -17.07
CA ALA A 235 -0.95 9.38 -17.69
C ALA A 235 -1.45 9.71 -19.08
N LEU A 236 -1.52 8.66 -19.92
CA LEU A 236 -2.16 8.70 -21.21
C LEU A 236 -2.91 7.39 -21.48
N ASP A 237 -3.98 7.46 -22.26
CA ASP A 237 -4.68 6.31 -22.80
C ASP A 237 -5.13 6.56 -24.23
N TYR A 238 -5.45 5.50 -24.96
CA TYR A 238 -5.83 5.57 -26.38
C TYR A 238 -7.16 4.86 -26.63
N ASN A 239 -8.04 5.55 -27.33
CA ASN A 239 -9.31 5.01 -27.79
C ASN A 239 -9.23 4.70 -29.28
N ALA A 240 -9.16 3.43 -29.63
CA ALA A 240 -9.03 2.98 -31.02
C ALA A 240 -10.29 3.21 -31.89
N ASP A 241 -11.50 3.25 -31.28
CA ASP A 241 -12.74 3.49 -32.01
C ASP A 241 -12.85 4.96 -32.45
N LEU A 242 -12.37 5.89 -31.61
CA LEU A 242 -12.38 7.33 -31.86
C LEU A 242 -11.07 7.81 -32.53
N ASP A 243 -9.99 7.05 -32.40
CA ASP A 243 -8.63 7.42 -32.76
C ASP A 243 -8.19 8.70 -32.02
N GLN A 244 -8.36 8.68 -30.70
CA GLN A 244 -8.10 9.81 -29.80
C GLN A 244 -7.22 9.39 -28.64
N ILE A 245 -6.45 10.34 -28.11
CA ILE A 245 -5.62 10.18 -26.92
C ILE A 245 -6.19 11.02 -25.77
N ILE A 246 -6.36 10.42 -24.59
CA ILE A 246 -6.65 11.13 -23.34
C ILE A 246 -5.37 11.34 -22.54
N LEU A 247 -5.23 12.51 -21.94
CA LEU A 247 -4.05 12.96 -21.20
C LEU A 247 -4.48 13.39 -19.79
N SER A 248 -3.81 12.92 -18.77
CA SER A 248 -3.93 13.41 -17.39
C SER A 248 -2.91 14.53 -17.16
N VAL A 249 -3.36 15.77 -17.15
CA VAL A 249 -2.53 16.98 -17.08
C VAL A 249 -2.51 17.47 -15.63
N HIS A 250 -1.62 16.91 -14.83
CA HIS A 250 -1.52 17.14 -13.39
C HIS A 250 -1.29 18.63 -13.04
N GLY A 251 -0.37 19.30 -13.75
CA GLY A 251 -0.02 20.69 -13.48
C GLY A 251 -1.19 21.65 -13.65
N ASN A 252 -2.13 21.31 -14.52
CA ASN A 252 -3.34 22.08 -14.78
C ASN A 252 -4.55 21.60 -13.95
N SER A 253 -4.46 20.42 -13.31
CA SER A 253 -5.60 19.75 -12.70
C SER A 253 -6.73 19.48 -13.71
N GLU A 254 -6.38 19.02 -14.90
CA GLU A 254 -7.28 18.76 -16.02
C GLU A 254 -7.02 17.42 -16.69
N VAL A 255 -8.04 16.91 -17.34
CA VAL A 255 -7.95 15.85 -18.35
C VAL A 255 -8.15 16.50 -19.70
N TRP A 256 -7.30 16.18 -20.69
CA TRP A 256 -7.44 16.63 -22.08
C TRP A 256 -7.64 15.44 -23.02
N ILE A 257 -8.39 15.64 -24.11
CA ILE A 257 -8.51 14.69 -25.21
C ILE A 257 -8.06 15.40 -26.48
N ILE A 258 -7.20 14.73 -27.27
CA ILE A 258 -6.63 15.22 -28.54
C ILE A 258 -6.89 14.23 -29.68
N ASP A 259 -6.88 14.72 -30.93
CA ASP A 259 -7.09 13.90 -32.12
C ASP A 259 -5.79 13.23 -32.58
N HIS A 260 -5.76 11.91 -32.54
CA HIS A 260 -4.63 11.12 -33.03
C HIS A 260 -4.74 10.79 -34.53
N SER A 261 -5.90 11.03 -35.16
CA SER A 261 -6.13 10.76 -36.59
C SER A 261 -5.41 11.74 -37.52
N THR A 262 -4.65 12.67 -36.98
CA THR A 262 -3.87 13.69 -37.67
C THR A 262 -2.56 13.13 -38.21
N THR A 263 -2.05 13.75 -39.28
CA THR A 263 -0.63 13.66 -39.62
C THR A 263 0.21 14.51 -38.65
N LYS A 264 1.54 14.33 -38.61
CA LYS A 264 2.42 15.19 -37.78
C LYS A 264 2.21 16.69 -38.06
N ALA A 265 2.07 17.08 -39.34
CA ALA A 265 1.87 18.47 -39.72
C ALA A 265 0.51 19.01 -39.28
N GLU A 266 -0.54 18.19 -39.31
CA GLU A 266 -1.86 18.55 -38.80
C GLU A 266 -1.87 18.60 -37.28
N ALA A 267 -1.17 17.67 -36.60
CA ALA A 267 -1.04 17.68 -35.14
C ALA A 267 -0.33 18.93 -34.59
N ALA A 268 0.54 19.56 -35.38
CA ALA A 268 1.18 20.84 -35.08
C ALA A 268 0.37 22.07 -35.55
N SER A 269 -0.88 21.90 -36.01
CA SER A 269 -1.70 22.94 -36.55
C SER A 269 -3.11 22.94 -35.96
N HIS A 270 -3.91 23.93 -36.30
CA HIS A 270 -5.30 24.12 -35.86
C HIS A 270 -6.33 23.58 -36.88
N ALA A 271 -5.91 22.76 -37.84
CA ALA A 271 -6.78 22.20 -38.86
C ALA A 271 -6.29 20.82 -39.33
N GLY A 272 -7.20 19.95 -39.71
CA GLY A 272 -6.91 18.57 -40.12
C GLY A 272 -7.45 17.53 -39.14
N GLY A 273 -7.12 16.28 -39.40
CA GLY A 273 -7.68 15.13 -38.66
C GLY A 273 -9.16 14.88 -38.95
N LYS A 274 -9.75 13.86 -38.32
CA LYS A 274 -11.18 13.48 -38.54
C LYS A 274 -12.15 14.58 -38.11
N LEU A 275 -11.81 15.37 -37.12
CA LEU A 275 -12.66 16.43 -36.57
C LEU A 275 -12.36 17.83 -37.12
N GLY A 276 -11.36 17.96 -38.02
CA GLY A 276 -11.01 19.20 -38.68
C GLY A 276 -10.32 20.22 -37.78
N LYS A 277 -9.86 19.86 -36.58
CA LYS A 277 -9.27 20.76 -35.57
C LYS A 277 -7.74 20.61 -35.42
N GLY A 278 -7.11 19.77 -36.25
CA GLY A 278 -5.68 19.50 -36.12
C GLY A 278 -5.36 18.94 -34.75
N GLY A 279 -4.30 19.44 -34.11
CA GLY A 279 -3.88 19.02 -32.79
C GLY A 279 -4.52 19.81 -31.62
N ASP A 280 -5.51 20.68 -31.87
CA ASP A 280 -6.20 21.40 -30.81
C ASP A 280 -6.93 20.46 -29.86
N ILE A 281 -7.03 20.85 -28.57
CA ILE A 281 -7.72 20.08 -27.54
C ILE A 281 -9.21 19.94 -27.89
N LEU A 282 -9.66 18.70 -28.05
CA LEU A 282 -11.05 18.39 -28.38
C LEU A 282 -11.98 18.50 -27.16
N TYR A 283 -11.49 18.13 -26.00
CA TYR A 283 -12.23 18.12 -24.74
C TYR A 283 -11.27 18.33 -23.57
N ARG A 284 -11.74 19.06 -22.56
CA ARG A 284 -11.03 19.21 -21.29
C ARG A 284 -11.99 19.24 -20.12
N TRP A 285 -11.56 18.69 -18.99
CA TRP A 285 -12.38 18.60 -17.79
C TRP A 285 -11.53 18.65 -16.53
N GLY A 286 -12.02 19.33 -15.49
CA GLY A 286 -11.40 19.35 -14.17
C GLY A 286 -11.20 20.74 -13.60
N ASN A 287 -10.56 21.68 -14.32
CA ASN A 287 -10.29 23.02 -13.83
C ASN A 287 -10.54 24.08 -14.92
N PRO A 288 -11.77 24.54 -15.08
CA PRO A 288 -12.11 25.46 -16.16
C PRO A 288 -11.42 26.82 -16.06
N GLN A 289 -10.89 27.21 -14.92
CA GLN A 289 -10.13 28.46 -14.77
C GLN A 289 -8.88 28.49 -15.68
N MET A 290 -8.32 27.31 -16.03
CA MET A 290 -7.12 27.17 -16.86
C MET A 290 -7.36 27.68 -18.33
N TYR A 291 -8.61 27.86 -18.75
CA TYR A 291 -8.98 28.45 -20.03
C TYR A 291 -9.97 29.61 -19.89
N GLY A 292 -9.91 30.29 -18.74
CA GLY A 292 -10.67 31.51 -18.50
C GLY A 292 -12.18 31.31 -18.33
N SER A 293 -12.64 30.10 -18.01
CA SER A 293 -14.06 29.80 -17.76
C SER A 293 -14.29 29.39 -16.33
N GLY A 294 -15.49 29.66 -15.80
CA GLY A 294 -15.86 29.27 -14.44
C GLY A 294 -15.10 30.02 -13.36
N THR A 295 -15.17 29.45 -12.15
CA THR A 295 -14.57 29.97 -10.92
C THR A 295 -13.85 28.85 -10.17
N ALA A 296 -13.20 29.17 -9.05
CA ALA A 296 -12.57 28.15 -8.18
C ALA A 296 -13.57 27.11 -7.64
N ALA A 297 -14.86 27.45 -7.52
CA ALA A 297 -15.90 26.52 -7.11
C ALA A 297 -16.23 25.47 -8.20
N ASP A 298 -15.88 25.75 -9.44
CA ASP A 298 -16.13 24.85 -10.57
C ASP A 298 -15.01 23.83 -10.78
N GLN A 299 -13.88 23.99 -10.09
CA GLN A 299 -12.78 23.03 -10.13
C GLN A 299 -13.21 21.69 -9.51
N LYS A 300 -12.96 20.59 -10.22
CA LYS A 300 -13.33 19.21 -9.84
C LYS A 300 -12.10 18.34 -9.55
N LEU A 301 -11.00 18.56 -10.27
CA LEU A 301 -9.77 17.80 -10.15
C LEU A 301 -8.69 18.61 -9.40
N TYR A 302 -7.88 17.89 -8.65
CA TYR A 302 -6.81 18.43 -7.81
C TYR A 302 -5.60 17.50 -7.93
N THR A 303 -4.73 17.78 -8.92
CA THR A 303 -3.50 17.05 -9.23
C THR A 303 -3.73 15.54 -9.51
N GLN A 304 -4.69 15.23 -10.35
CA GLN A 304 -5.12 13.86 -10.68
C GLN A 304 -4.05 13.04 -11.41
N HIS A 305 -4.25 11.69 -11.39
CA HIS A 305 -3.50 10.69 -12.12
C HIS A 305 -4.44 9.75 -12.89
N ASP A 306 -3.86 8.97 -13.79
CA ASP A 306 -4.46 7.80 -14.46
C ASP A 306 -5.82 8.09 -15.14
N ALA A 307 -5.90 9.16 -15.94
CA ALA A 307 -7.06 9.38 -16.81
C ALA A 307 -7.07 8.33 -17.93
N GLN A 308 -8.21 7.64 -18.10
CA GLN A 308 -8.38 6.59 -19.11
C GLN A 308 -9.83 6.44 -19.53
N TRP A 309 -10.10 5.83 -20.69
CA TRP A 309 -11.42 5.35 -21.04
C TRP A 309 -11.74 4.03 -20.36
N ILE A 310 -13.01 3.82 -20.04
CA ILE A 310 -13.52 2.48 -19.70
C ILE A 310 -13.60 1.67 -20.99
N PRO A 311 -12.87 0.53 -21.07
CA PRO A 311 -12.81 -0.26 -22.30
C PRO A 311 -14.17 -0.88 -22.69
N LYS A 312 -14.32 -1.17 -23.98
CA LYS A 312 -15.46 -1.92 -24.53
C LYS A 312 -15.69 -3.23 -23.79
N GLY A 313 -16.94 -3.57 -23.52
CA GLY A 313 -17.33 -4.78 -22.80
C GLY A 313 -17.32 -4.66 -21.28
N LYS A 314 -16.91 -3.51 -20.72
CA LYS A 314 -16.99 -3.24 -19.28
C LYS A 314 -18.12 -2.24 -18.98
N PRO A 315 -18.81 -2.32 -17.83
CA PRO A 315 -19.83 -1.34 -17.44
C PRO A 315 -19.29 0.09 -17.45
N GLY A 316 -20.01 1.00 -18.10
CA GLY A 316 -19.58 2.37 -18.33
C GLY A 316 -18.67 2.57 -19.56
N ALA A 317 -18.57 1.58 -20.44
CA ALA A 317 -17.74 1.65 -21.65
C ALA A 317 -17.91 2.97 -22.42
N GLY A 318 -16.80 3.60 -22.77
CA GLY A 318 -16.75 4.92 -23.43
C GLY A 318 -16.75 6.11 -22.48
N ASN A 319 -17.11 5.96 -21.20
CA ASN A 319 -16.88 6.96 -20.17
C ASN A 319 -15.39 7.08 -19.87
N ILE A 320 -14.98 8.22 -19.33
CA ILE A 320 -13.62 8.39 -18.81
C ILE A 320 -13.59 8.21 -17.29
N MET A 321 -12.48 7.68 -16.79
CA MET A 321 -12.21 7.57 -15.35
C MET A 321 -10.87 8.22 -15.02
N MET A 322 -10.72 8.72 -13.78
CA MET A 322 -9.46 9.26 -13.28
C MET A 322 -9.34 9.10 -11.76
N PHE A 323 -8.10 9.01 -11.29
CA PHE A 323 -7.74 9.04 -9.87
C PHE A 323 -7.41 10.49 -9.48
N ASN A 324 -8.25 11.12 -8.67
CA ASN A 324 -8.09 12.49 -8.21
C ASN A 324 -7.38 12.52 -6.86
N ASN A 325 -6.11 12.91 -6.83
CA ASN A 325 -5.29 12.92 -5.62
C ASN A 325 -5.82 13.86 -4.53
N GLY A 326 -6.47 14.96 -4.91
CA GLY A 326 -7.15 15.85 -3.97
C GLY A 326 -6.21 16.80 -3.22
N VAL A 327 -5.05 17.12 -3.77
CA VAL A 327 -4.06 18.04 -3.17
C VAL A 327 -4.61 19.46 -3.16
N ASN A 328 -4.63 20.09 -2.00
CA ASN A 328 -5.20 21.43 -1.78
C ASN A 328 -6.69 21.55 -2.12
N ARG A 329 -7.44 20.45 -2.04
CA ARG A 329 -8.88 20.45 -2.20
C ARG A 329 -9.54 21.29 -1.11
N PRO A 330 -10.51 22.18 -1.45
CA PRO A 330 -11.30 22.87 -0.43
C PRO A 330 -12.00 21.87 0.51
N GLY A 331 -11.91 22.11 1.80
CA GLY A 331 -12.52 21.24 2.84
C GLY A 331 -11.64 20.10 3.34
N GLY A 332 -10.40 19.96 2.83
CA GLY A 332 -9.43 18.98 3.30
C GLY A 332 -8.93 18.05 2.20
N ASN A 333 -7.71 17.54 2.39
CA ASN A 333 -7.07 16.65 1.44
C ASN A 333 -7.60 15.22 1.61
N TYR A 334 -8.14 14.65 0.55
CA TYR A 334 -8.47 13.24 0.41
C TYR A 334 -8.50 12.86 -1.07
N SER A 335 -8.15 11.65 -1.39
CA SER A 335 -8.16 11.15 -2.77
C SER A 335 -9.53 10.55 -3.12
N SER A 336 -9.85 10.55 -4.40
CA SER A 336 -11.13 10.06 -4.92
C SER A 336 -10.97 9.51 -6.34
N VAL A 337 -11.85 8.59 -6.72
CA VAL A 337 -11.99 8.10 -8.09
C VAL A 337 -13.26 8.69 -8.69
N HIS A 338 -13.20 9.11 -9.94
CA HIS A 338 -14.35 9.66 -10.66
C HIS A 338 -14.57 8.94 -11.98
N GLU A 339 -15.84 8.72 -12.33
CA GLU A 339 -16.31 8.30 -13.65
C GLU A 339 -17.11 9.44 -14.26
N VAL A 340 -16.79 9.84 -15.49
CA VAL A 340 -17.37 10.99 -16.18
C VAL A 340 -17.90 10.56 -17.54
N VAL A 341 -19.14 10.93 -17.84
CA VAL A 341 -19.74 10.80 -19.17
C VAL A 341 -19.39 12.03 -19.97
N THR A 342 -18.54 11.89 -20.98
CA THR A 342 -18.15 13.04 -21.83
C THR A 342 -19.32 13.47 -22.74
N PRO A 343 -19.44 14.77 -23.07
CA PRO A 343 -20.51 15.28 -23.95
C PRO A 343 -20.20 14.99 -25.44
N LEU A 344 -19.97 13.71 -25.76
CA LEU A 344 -19.64 13.23 -27.10
C LEU A 344 -20.91 13.11 -27.92
N ASP A 345 -20.93 13.72 -29.09
CA ASP A 345 -22.03 13.60 -30.05
C ASP A 345 -21.85 12.41 -31.01
N SER A 346 -22.82 12.19 -31.88
CA SER A 346 -22.81 11.09 -32.85
C SER A 346 -21.72 11.20 -33.94
N SER A 347 -21.12 12.38 -34.10
CA SER A 347 -19.98 12.59 -35.02
C SER A 347 -18.61 12.31 -34.38
N GLY A 348 -18.57 12.06 -33.05
CA GLY A 348 -17.33 11.93 -32.29
C GLY A 348 -16.76 13.26 -31.81
N ALA A 349 -17.52 14.35 -31.93
CA ALA A 349 -17.12 15.67 -31.44
C ALA A 349 -17.64 15.92 -30.01
N TYR A 350 -16.93 16.76 -29.28
CA TYR A 350 -17.32 17.16 -27.92
C TYR A 350 -17.98 18.53 -27.97
N THR A 351 -19.16 18.63 -27.36
CA THR A 351 -19.94 19.88 -27.40
C THR A 351 -19.60 20.77 -26.21
N ILE A 352 -19.47 22.06 -26.50
CA ILE A 352 -19.31 23.12 -25.51
C ILE A 352 -20.18 24.32 -25.92
N ALA A 353 -20.92 24.93 -24.98
CA ALA A 353 -21.60 26.18 -25.21
C ALA A 353 -20.59 27.33 -25.15
N THR A 354 -20.74 28.30 -26.08
CA THR A 354 -19.84 29.46 -26.14
C THR A 354 -19.73 30.17 -24.79
N GLY A 355 -18.51 30.38 -24.30
CA GLY A 355 -18.22 31.04 -23.03
C GLY A 355 -18.51 30.21 -21.79
N SER A 356 -18.80 28.91 -21.95
CA SER A 356 -19.06 27.99 -20.85
C SER A 356 -17.86 27.07 -20.63
N ALA A 357 -17.83 26.38 -19.49
CA ALA A 357 -16.93 25.25 -19.26
C ALA A 357 -17.45 23.99 -19.96
N PHE A 358 -16.54 23.07 -20.34
CA PHE A 358 -16.93 21.74 -20.78
C PHE A 358 -17.69 20.99 -19.68
N GLY A 359 -18.79 20.34 -20.03
CA GLY A 359 -19.54 19.45 -19.16
C GLY A 359 -18.90 18.06 -19.03
N PRO A 360 -19.44 17.19 -18.15
CA PRO A 360 -20.55 17.45 -17.25
C PRO A 360 -20.12 18.22 -15.97
N ALA A 361 -21.10 18.81 -15.29
CA ALA A 361 -20.86 19.52 -14.03
C ALA A 361 -20.44 18.60 -12.88
N SER A 362 -20.77 17.31 -12.98
CA SER A 362 -20.48 16.32 -11.94
C SER A 362 -20.18 14.95 -12.54
N PRO A 363 -19.33 14.12 -11.91
CA PRO A 363 -19.14 12.73 -12.30
C PRO A 363 -20.42 11.91 -12.10
N VAL A 364 -20.58 10.85 -12.88
CA VAL A 364 -21.70 9.90 -12.76
C VAL A 364 -21.50 8.91 -11.61
N TRP A 365 -20.27 8.63 -11.25
CA TRP A 365 -19.89 7.82 -10.11
C TRP A 365 -18.61 8.36 -9.47
N SER A 366 -18.52 8.23 -8.13
CA SER A 366 -17.33 8.61 -7.37
C SER A 366 -17.14 7.67 -6.19
N TYR A 367 -15.89 7.43 -5.83
CA TYR A 367 -15.51 6.68 -4.64
C TYR A 367 -14.41 7.41 -3.87
N THR A 368 -14.55 7.49 -2.54
CA THR A 368 -13.59 8.18 -1.66
C THR A 368 -13.14 7.32 -0.48
N GLY A 369 -13.75 6.13 -0.27
CA GLY A 369 -13.68 5.44 1.02
C GLY A 369 -14.44 6.19 2.13
N THR A 370 -14.48 5.62 3.31
CA THR A 370 -15.10 6.22 4.51
C THR A 370 -14.33 5.83 5.77
N GLY A 371 -14.24 6.71 6.76
CA GLY A 371 -13.51 6.44 8.01
C GLY A 371 -12.05 6.10 7.75
N ASP A 372 -11.57 5.00 8.31
CA ASP A 372 -10.18 4.54 8.17
C ASP A 372 -9.81 4.10 6.74
N GLU A 373 -10.81 3.93 5.85
CA GLU A 373 -10.64 3.60 4.43
C GLU A 373 -10.67 4.84 3.54
N GLN A 374 -10.66 6.05 4.08
CA GLN A 374 -10.50 7.29 3.34
C GLN A 374 -9.03 7.66 3.28
N TYR A 375 -8.39 7.38 2.15
CA TYR A 375 -6.97 7.64 1.96
C TYR A 375 -6.69 9.00 1.34
N TYR A 376 -5.49 9.50 1.57
CA TYR A 376 -4.92 10.65 0.88
C TYR A 376 -3.58 10.28 0.25
N ASP A 377 -3.57 10.14 -1.06
CA ASP A 377 -2.38 9.97 -1.87
C ASP A 377 -1.98 11.31 -2.47
N LEU A 378 -0.89 11.90 -1.98
CA LEU A 378 -0.44 13.21 -2.45
C LEU A 378 0.08 13.18 -3.90
N ALA A 379 0.43 12.00 -4.42
CA ALA A 379 0.94 11.74 -5.76
C ALA A 379 0.57 10.32 -6.20
N ILE A 380 0.83 9.97 -7.46
CA ILE A 380 0.62 8.63 -8.05
C ILE A 380 -0.80 8.07 -7.79
N GLY A 381 -1.05 6.85 -8.19
CA GLY A 381 -2.35 6.20 -8.05
C GLY A 381 -2.99 5.87 -9.39
N GLY A 382 -3.88 4.88 -9.38
CA GLY A 382 -4.49 4.40 -10.61
C GLY A 382 -5.78 3.63 -10.39
N ILE A 383 -6.45 3.34 -11.49
CA ILE A 383 -7.76 2.70 -11.52
C ILE A 383 -7.83 1.69 -12.66
N ASP A 384 -8.72 0.71 -12.54
CA ASP A 384 -9.06 -0.21 -13.64
C ASP A 384 -10.45 -0.79 -13.45
N ARG A 385 -11.42 -0.46 -14.33
CA ARG A 385 -12.78 -1.00 -14.31
C ARG A 385 -12.77 -2.47 -14.72
N GLN A 386 -13.49 -3.33 -14.02
CA GLN A 386 -13.60 -4.75 -14.28
C GLN A 386 -14.91 -5.12 -14.99
N ALA A 387 -14.95 -6.30 -15.63
CA ALA A 387 -16.13 -6.76 -16.40
C ALA A 387 -17.38 -6.96 -15.53
N ASN A 388 -17.22 -7.30 -14.24
CA ASN A 388 -18.33 -7.43 -13.28
C ASN A 388 -18.81 -6.06 -12.73
N GLY A 389 -18.21 -4.96 -13.17
CA GLY A 389 -18.51 -3.58 -12.72
C GLY A 389 -17.67 -3.11 -11.54
N ASN A 390 -16.91 -3.97 -10.90
CA ASN A 390 -15.97 -3.56 -9.85
C ASN A 390 -14.87 -2.66 -10.42
N THR A 391 -14.22 -1.91 -9.55
CA THR A 391 -13.08 -1.06 -9.91
C THR A 391 -11.87 -1.42 -9.05
N ILE A 392 -10.75 -1.75 -9.68
CA ILE A 392 -9.45 -1.77 -9.00
C ILE A 392 -9.04 -0.34 -8.75
N ILE A 393 -8.61 -0.05 -7.54
CA ILE A 393 -8.06 1.25 -7.12
C ILE A 393 -6.68 1.00 -6.55
N CYS A 394 -5.67 1.65 -7.09
CA CYS A 394 -4.31 1.65 -6.56
C CYS A 394 -4.11 2.94 -5.76
N TRP A 395 -4.09 2.85 -4.45
CA TRP A 395 -3.69 3.90 -3.52
C TRP A 395 -2.16 3.90 -3.49
N GLY A 396 -1.59 4.59 -4.47
CA GLY A 396 -0.19 4.38 -4.88
C GLY A 396 0.83 4.72 -3.82
N THR A 397 0.68 5.85 -3.11
CA THR A 397 1.60 6.29 -2.05
C THR A 397 1.51 5.43 -0.80
N HIS A 398 0.42 4.67 -0.63
CA HIS A 398 0.26 3.68 0.43
C HIS A 398 0.78 2.30 0.01
N GLY A 399 1.00 2.05 -1.28
CA GLY A 399 1.29 0.71 -1.82
C GLY A 399 0.10 -0.25 -1.71
N LEU A 400 -1.11 0.28 -1.56
CA LEU A 400 -2.33 -0.46 -1.33
C LEU A 400 -3.15 -0.56 -2.62
N ILE A 401 -3.65 -1.75 -2.92
CA ILE A 401 -4.54 -2.00 -4.06
C ILE A 401 -5.84 -2.58 -3.52
N GLU A 402 -6.95 -1.99 -3.93
CA GLU A 402 -8.29 -2.45 -3.55
C GLU A 402 -9.14 -2.75 -4.78
N GLU A 403 -10.06 -3.69 -4.66
CA GLU A 403 -11.17 -3.87 -5.60
C GLU A 403 -12.46 -3.52 -4.88
N VAL A 404 -13.20 -2.54 -5.43
CA VAL A 404 -14.46 -2.06 -4.86
C VAL A 404 -15.61 -2.32 -5.81
N THR A 405 -16.78 -2.68 -5.28
CA THR A 405 -17.99 -2.84 -6.05
C THR A 405 -18.55 -1.46 -6.48
N PRO A 406 -19.50 -1.40 -7.45
CA PRO A 406 -20.18 -0.14 -7.77
C PRO A 406 -20.87 0.54 -6.58
N ALA A 407 -21.25 -0.25 -5.57
CA ALA A 407 -21.86 0.24 -4.33
C ALA A 407 -20.84 0.72 -3.28
N GLY A 408 -19.53 0.62 -3.56
CA GLY A 408 -18.46 1.04 -2.67
C GLY A 408 -18.02 0.01 -1.63
N GLU A 409 -18.46 -1.27 -1.74
CA GLU A 409 -17.96 -2.34 -0.87
C GLU A 409 -16.58 -2.79 -1.32
N ILE A 410 -15.60 -2.84 -0.40
CA ILE A 410 -14.28 -3.39 -0.65
C ILE A 410 -14.39 -4.92 -0.62
N VAL A 411 -14.03 -5.57 -1.72
CA VAL A 411 -14.13 -7.03 -1.89
C VAL A 411 -12.77 -7.71 -2.01
N TRP A 412 -11.71 -6.95 -2.27
CA TRP A 412 -10.33 -7.43 -2.27
C TRP A 412 -9.40 -6.31 -1.84
N LYS A 413 -8.36 -6.65 -1.09
CA LYS A 413 -7.36 -5.71 -0.59
C LYS A 413 -5.99 -6.36 -0.58
N TYR A 414 -5.01 -5.69 -1.15
CA TYR A 414 -3.63 -6.15 -1.23
C TYR A 414 -2.65 -5.02 -0.87
N LEU A 415 -1.78 -5.28 0.09
CA LEU A 415 -0.69 -4.36 0.43
C LEU A 415 0.61 -4.87 -0.18
N ASN A 416 1.24 -4.05 -1.03
CA ASN A 416 2.49 -4.40 -1.70
C ASN A 416 3.60 -4.71 -0.67
N PRO A 417 4.19 -5.91 -0.71
CA PRO A 417 5.26 -6.28 0.21
C PRO A 417 6.65 -5.88 -0.27
N VAL A 418 6.81 -5.25 -1.44
CA VAL A 418 8.12 -5.05 -2.08
C VAL A 418 8.65 -3.64 -1.81
N VAL A 419 9.83 -3.57 -1.22
CA VAL A 419 10.64 -2.36 -1.04
C VAL A 419 11.96 -2.50 -1.80
N GLN A 420 12.78 -1.45 -1.86
CA GLN A 420 14.08 -1.48 -2.54
C GLN A 420 14.98 -2.63 -2.07
N ALA A 421 14.96 -2.94 -0.78
CA ALA A 421 15.77 -4.00 -0.18
C ALA A 421 15.27 -5.43 -0.46
N GLY A 422 14.10 -5.60 -1.09
CA GLY A 422 13.46 -6.88 -1.37
C GLY A 422 12.05 -7.00 -0.81
N SER A 423 11.55 -8.22 -0.70
CA SER A 423 10.20 -8.49 -0.20
C SER A 423 10.14 -8.54 1.32
N LEU A 424 9.11 -7.92 1.87
CA LEU A 424 8.81 -7.90 3.31
C LEU A 424 8.25 -9.25 3.77
N LEU A 425 8.51 -9.57 5.03
CA LEU A 425 7.84 -10.63 5.79
C LEU A 425 6.53 -10.10 6.39
N GLN A 426 5.61 -11.01 6.71
CA GLN A 426 4.46 -10.68 7.56
C GLN A 426 4.92 -10.05 8.88
N GLY A 427 4.25 -8.99 9.32
CA GLY A 427 4.60 -8.21 10.51
C GLY A 427 5.68 -7.14 10.30
N GLN A 428 6.34 -7.11 9.14
CA GLN A 428 7.24 -6.01 8.80
C GLN A 428 6.48 -4.83 8.19
N SER A 429 6.97 -3.62 8.47
CA SER A 429 6.48 -2.39 7.84
C SER A 429 7.42 -1.98 6.70
N ALA A 430 6.85 -1.47 5.63
CA ALA A 430 7.62 -0.88 4.53
C ALA A 430 8.43 0.35 4.98
N GLY A 431 8.01 1.01 6.07
CA GLY A 431 8.49 2.34 6.41
C GLY A 431 7.90 3.42 5.50
N ILE A 432 8.22 4.67 5.79
CA ILE A 432 7.79 5.84 5.02
C ILE A 432 9.02 6.70 4.65
N ASP A 433 8.94 7.41 3.53
CA ASP A 433 9.92 8.39 3.12
C ASP A 433 9.75 9.74 3.87
N GLY A 434 10.61 10.73 3.53
CA GLY A 434 10.53 12.08 4.12
C GLY A 434 9.27 12.87 3.73
N GLN A 435 8.44 12.37 2.82
CA GLN A 435 7.16 12.94 2.40
C GLN A 435 5.95 12.18 2.96
N GLY A 436 6.18 11.13 3.76
CA GLY A 436 5.15 10.30 4.35
C GLY A 436 4.58 9.22 3.41
N GLN A 437 5.22 8.97 2.27
CA GLN A 437 4.80 7.91 1.34
C GLN A 437 5.42 6.56 1.74
N SER A 438 4.70 5.47 1.56
CA SER A 438 5.23 4.12 1.77
C SER A 438 6.44 3.84 0.88
N LEU A 439 7.50 3.25 1.43
CA LEU A 439 8.63 2.75 0.64
C LEU A 439 8.25 1.53 -0.25
N ALA A 440 7.06 0.98 -0.08
CA ALA A 440 6.46 -0.05 -0.94
C ALA A 440 5.44 0.53 -1.93
N ASN A 441 5.60 1.78 -2.35
CA ASN A 441 4.66 2.45 -3.25
C ASN A 441 4.57 1.77 -4.64
N VAL A 442 3.41 1.97 -5.29
CA VAL A 442 3.07 1.41 -6.61
C VAL A 442 2.48 2.53 -7.45
N PHE A 443 2.98 2.75 -8.67
CA PHE A 443 2.47 3.82 -9.53
C PHE A 443 1.02 3.55 -9.97
N LYS A 444 0.78 2.37 -10.55
CA LYS A 444 -0.52 1.87 -11.01
C LYS A 444 -0.56 0.35 -10.94
N ALA A 445 -1.76 -0.22 -10.87
CA ALA A 445 -2.01 -1.65 -11.02
C ALA A 445 -3.05 -1.90 -12.11
N ARG A 446 -2.90 -2.98 -12.88
CA ARG A 446 -3.85 -3.41 -13.91
C ARG A 446 -4.26 -4.85 -13.67
N LYS A 447 -5.54 -5.14 -13.87
CA LYS A 447 -6.07 -6.50 -13.73
C LYS A 447 -6.47 -7.06 -15.08
N TYR A 448 -5.94 -8.22 -15.43
CA TYR A 448 -6.19 -8.94 -16.68
C TYR A 448 -7.16 -10.09 -16.42
N ALA A 449 -8.23 -10.17 -17.21
CA ALA A 449 -9.20 -11.26 -17.11
C ALA A 449 -8.55 -12.61 -17.47
N PRO A 450 -9.08 -13.75 -16.98
CA PRO A 450 -8.47 -15.07 -17.22
C PRO A 450 -8.36 -15.46 -18.71
N ASP A 451 -9.22 -14.90 -19.56
CA ASP A 451 -9.25 -15.10 -21.01
C ASP A 451 -8.44 -14.06 -21.80
N TYR A 452 -7.67 -13.23 -21.11
CA TYR A 452 -6.81 -12.23 -21.77
C TYR A 452 -5.81 -12.94 -22.71
N PRO A 453 -5.67 -12.52 -23.98
CA PRO A 453 -4.83 -13.22 -24.97
C PRO A 453 -3.40 -13.45 -24.51
N GLY A 454 -2.80 -12.52 -23.80
CA GLY A 454 -1.43 -12.62 -23.28
C GLY A 454 -1.22 -13.68 -22.18
N LEU A 455 -2.28 -14.35 -21.72
CA LEU A 455 -2.21 -15.45 -20.77
C LEU A 455 -2.35 -16.81 -21.43
N VAL A 456 -2.86 -16.85 -22.67
CA VAL A 456 -3.18 -18.08 -23.38
C VAL A 456 -1.90 -18.85 -23.73
N GLY A 457 -1.88 -20.14 -23.36
CA GLY A 457 -0.74 -21.03 -23.66
C GLY A 457 0.42 -20.94 -22.66
N HIS A 458 0.33 -20.08 -21.65
CA HIS A 458 1.32 -19.99 -20.58
C HIS A 458 0.94 -20.84 -19.38
N ASP A 459 1.96 -21.32 -18.65
CA ASP A 459 1.75 -22.00 -17.36
C ASP A 459 1.46 -20.95 -16.28
N LEU A 460 0.20 -20.94 -15.82
CA LEU A 460 -0.29 -20.05 -14.78
C LEU A 460 -0.36 -20.72 -13.40
N THR A 461 0.29 -21.88 -13.24
CA THR A 461 0.37 -22.56 -11.93
C THR A 461 1.03 -21.64 -10.90
N PRO A 462 0.39 -21.42 -9.74
CA PRO A 462 0.94 -20.56 -8.70
C PRO A 462 2.30 -21.04 -8.18
N LYS A 463 3.27 -20.13 -8.09
CA LYS A 463 4.68 -20.41 -7.74
C LYS A 463 5.07 -19.89 -6.34
N GLY A 464 4.12 -19.42 -5.55
CA GLY A 464 4.34 -18.81 -4.25
C GLY A 464 3.74 -17.42 -4.14
N THR A 465 4.08 -16.65 -3.11
CA THR A 465 3.61 -15.27 -2.91
C THR A 465 4.73 -14.25 -3.10
N VAL A 466 4.39 -12.97 -3.24
CA VAL A 466 5.37 -11.89 -3.43
C VAL A 466 6.06 -11.55 -2.11
N GLU A 467 5.33 -11.63 -0.99
CA GLU A 467 5.90 -11.48 0.34
C GLU A 467 6.95 -12.58 0.57
N ALA A 468 8.05 -12.20 1.24
CA ALA A 468 9.16 -13.11 1.45
C ALA A 468 8.72 -14.32 2.25
N TYR A 469 9.15 -15.50 1.80
CA TYR A 469 9.01 -16.74 2.56
C TYR A 469 9.94 -16.70 3.75
N GLY A 470 9.38 -16.64 4.94
CA GLY A 470 10.15 -16.65 6.16
C GLY A 470 9.32 -17.13 7.34
N THR A 471 10.01 -17.38 8.41
CA THR A 471 9.38 -17.56 9.71
C THR A 471 9.29 -16.19 10.38
N LEU A 472 8.07 -15.77 10.72
CA LEU A 472 7.85 -14.60 11.57
C LEU A 472 7.95 -15.04 13.02
N TYR A 473 8.77 -14.36 13.79
CA TYR A 473 8.97 -14.60 15.22
C TYR A 473 8.30 -13.48 16.02
N VAL A 474 7.37 -13.86 16.89
CA VAL A 474 6.63 -12.90 17.72
C VAL A 474 6.65 -13.36 19.18
N ASN A 475 6.56 -12.40 20.09
CA ASN A 475 6.33 -12.69 21.50
C ASN A 475 5.01 -13.47 21.65
N GLY A 476 5.05 -14.62 22.35
CA GLY A 476 3.91 -15.54 22.43
C GLY A 476 2.69 -15.01 23.20
N ALA A 477 2.83 -13.90 23.92
CA ALA A 477 1.73 -13.27 24.64
C ALA A 477 1.14 -12.07 23.89
N SER A 478 2.00 -11.16 23.40
CA SER A 478 1.56 -9.93 22.72
C SER A 478 1.31 -10.13 21.23
N LEU A 479 1.85 -11.18 20.62
CA LEU A 479 1.90 -11.45 19.19
C LEU A 479 2.60 -10.33 18.39
N GLN A 480 3.39 -9.49 19.05
CA GLN A 480 4.17 -8.43 18.41
C GLN A 480 5.53 -8.97 18.00
N ALA A 481 5.96 -8.60 16.78
CA ALA A 481 7.31 -8.85 16.31
C ALA A 481 8.32 -8.04 17.13
N GLY A 482 9.53 -8.60 17.31
CA GLY A 482 10.57 -7.93 18.08
C GLY A 482 11.59 -8.92 18.62
N SER A 483 12.19 -8.57 19.75
CA SER A 483 13.12 -9.45 20.46
C SER A 483 12.39 -10.51 21.31
N THR A 484 13.15 -11.50 21.73
CA THR A 484 12.75 -12.49 22.75
C THR A 484 13.71 -12.41 23.94
N SER A 485 13.48 -13.20 24.98
CA SER A 485 14.38 -13.33 26.10
C SER A 485 14.48 -14.77 26.60
N ALA A 486 15.47 -15.05 27.44
CA ALA A 486 15.63 -16.34 28.06
C ALA A 486 14.33 -16.80 28.77
N GLY A 487 13.93 -18.05 28.52
CA GLY A 487 12.75 -18.64 29.10
C GLY A 487 11.41 -18.04 28.61
N ALA A 488 11.37 -17.20 27.59
CA ALA A 488 10.14 -16.64 27.06
C ALA A 488 9.38 -17.62 26.16
N ILE A 489 8.05 -17.47 26.09
CA ILE A 489 7.24 -18.12 25.07
C ILE A 489 7.37 -17.30 23.78
N LEU A 490 7.74 -17.99 22.69
CA LEU A 490 7.85 -17.46 21.35
C LEU A 490 6.83 -18.18 20.46
N THR A 491 6.18 -17.42 19.58
CA THR A 491 5.38 -17.97 18.49
C THR A 491 6.12 -17.76 17.17
N VAL A 492 6.22 -18.83 16.39
CA VAL A 492 6.75 -18.82 15.01
C VAL A 492 5.58 -19.01 14.08
N PHE A 493 5.38 -18.08 13.17
CA PHE A 493 4.44 -18.22 12.06
C PHE A 493 5.21 -18.50 10.75
N GLY A 494 4.60 -19.25 9.86
CA GLY A 494 5.13 -19.53 8.53
C GLY A 494 4.00 -19.74 7.52
N ASP A 495 4.35 -19.71 6.26
CA ASP A 495 3.41 -19.85 5.12
C ASP A 495 2.75 -21.24 5.05
N SER A 496 3.48 -22.28 5.31
CA SER A 496 3.05 -23.68 5.46
C SER A 496 4.28 -24.57 5.64
N GLY A 497 4.08 -25.81 6.10
CA GLY A 497 5.16 -26.79 6.18
C GLY A 497 6.10 -26.61 7.39
N LEU A 498 5.68 -25.89 8.43
CA LEU A 498 6.35 -25.91 9.73
C LEU A 498 6.13 -27.25 10.44
N ALA A 499 4.97 -27.89 10.22
CA ALA A 499 4.62 -29.24 10.68
C ALA A 499 3.69 -29.93 9.68
N ASP A 500 3.50 -31.25 9.80
CA ASP A 500 2.59 -32.03 8.94
C ASP A 500 1.12 -31.84 9.34
N SER A 501 0.86 -31.66 10.63
CA SER A 501 -0.48 -31.49 11.19
C SER A 501 -0.44 -30.69 12.48
N ALA A 502 -1.62 -30.26 12.94
CA ALA A 502 -1.76 -29.58 14.21
C ALA A 502 -1.65 -30.56 15.38
N LEU A 503 -0.70 -30.33 16.28
CA LEU A 503 -0.47 -31.12 17.50
C LEU A 503 -0.17 -30.18 18.67
N ALA A 504 -0.69 -30.50 19.84
CA ALA A 504 -0.41 -29.81 21.09
C ALA A 504 0.26 -30.74 22.09
N ALA A 505 1.13 -30.20 22.94
CA ALA A 505 1.72 -30.95 24.02
C ALA A 505 0.63 -31.40 25.03
N SER A 506 0.61 -32.69 25.38
CA SER A 506 -0.38 -33.28 26.30
C SER A 506 0.07 -33.33 27.77
N THR A 507 1.30 -32.88 28.05
CA THR A 507 1.92 -33.00 29.38
C THR A 507 2.42 -31.63 29.87
N SER A 508 2.58 -31.51 31.22
CA SER A 508 3.22 -30.35 31.84
C SER A 508 4.74 -30.27 31.54
N SER A 509 5.36 -31.39 31.15
CA SER A 509 6.72 -31.43 30.65
C SER A 509 6.69 -31.37 29.13
N LEU A 510 7.07 -30.20 28.59
CA LEU A 510 7.02 -29.95 27.16
C LEU A 510 8.05 -30.80 26.42
N PRO A 511 7.68 -31.45 25.30
CA PRO A 511 8.61 -32.21 24.47
C PRO A 511 9.53 -31.27 23.68
N SER A 512 10.72 -31.74 23.33
CA SER A 512 11.65 -31.09 22.41
C SER A 512 11.33 -31.38 20.93
N LYS A 513 10.46 -32.35 20.68
CA LYS A 513 9.94 -32.71 19.35
C LYS A 513 8.45 -33.02 19.46
N LEU A 514 7.64 -32.47 18.56
CA LEU A 514 6.19 -32.68 18.53
C LEU A 514 5.77 -33.09 17.11
N GLY A 515 5.27 -34.34 16.98
CA GLY A 515 5.13 -34.96 15.67
C GLY A 515 6.49 -35.11 14.98
N THR A 516 6.59 -34.60 13.75
CA THR A 516 7.82 -34.60 12.94
C THR A 516 8.67 -33.34 13.14
N THR A 517 8.20 -32.35 13.95
CA THR A 517 8.81 -31.03 14.07
C THR A 517 9.66 -30.88 15.32
N SER A 518 10.86 -30.33 15.18
CA SER A 518 11.74 -29.86 16.25
C SER A 518 12.27 -28.47 15.92
N VAL A 519 12.65 -27.71 16.97
CA VAL A 519 13.22 -26.37 16.80
C VAL A 519 14.49 -26.25 17.63
N THR A 520 15.55 -25.75 17.00
CA THR A 520 16.80 -25.42 17.69
C THR A 520 17.07 -23.93 17.59
N ILE A 521 17.74 -23.36 18.57
CA ILE A 521 18.24 -21.99 18.57
C ILE A 521 19.75 -21.99 18.81
N THR A 522 20.47 -21.29 17.93
CA THR A 522 21.91 -21.05 18.07
C THR A 522 22.11 -19.59 18.47
N ASP A 523 22.68 -19.36 19.64
CA ASP A 523 22.82 -18.01 20.22
C ASP A 523 24.07 -17.27 19.72
N SER A 524 24.28 -16.04 20.21
CA SER A 524 25.42 -15.18 19.87
C SER A 524 26.79 -15.75 20.29
N ALA A 525 26.81 -16.73 21.22
CA ALA A 525 28.02 -17.49 21.65
C ALA A 525 28.22 -18.76 20.82
N ASN A 526 27.47 -18.97 19.72
CA ASN A 526 27.45 -20.17 18.87
C ASN A 526 27.06 -21.44 19.65
N THR A 527 26.28 -21.30 20.73
CA THR A 527 25.74 -22.47 21.47
C THR A 527 24.36 -22.83 20.92
N THR A 528 24.22 -24.05 20.43
CA THR A 528 22.94 -24.56 19.93
C THR A 528 22.19 -25.32 21.02
N GLN A 529 20.94 -24.98 21.23
CA GLN A 529 20.04 -25.64 22.20
C GLN A 529 18.71 -25.96 21.53
N THR A 530 18.02 -26.99 22.01
CA THR A 530 16.70 -27.40 21.52
C THR A 530 15.61 -26.71 22.33
N CYS A 531 14.62 -26.13 21.62
CA CYS A 531 13.46 -25.50 22.24
C CYS A 531 12.41 -26.55 22.65
N GLN A 532 11.68 -26.29 23.73
CA GLN A 532 10.51 -27.05 24.14
C GLN A 532 9.26 -26.52 23.39
N LEU A 533 8.37 -27.44 22.97
CA LEU A 533 7.24 -27.12 22.09
C LEU A 533 5.91 -27.27 22.84
N TYR A 534 5.07 -26.22 22.78
CA TYR A 534 3.68 -26.25 23.22
C TYR A 534 2.73 -26.73 22.13
N TYR A 535 2.98 -26.28 20.91
CA TYR A 535 2.08 -26.49 19.79
C TYR A 535 2.86 -26.42 18.47
N VAL A 536 2.46 -27.24 17.52
CA VAL A 536 2.90 -27.17 16.12
C VAL A 536 1.70 -27.31 15.17
N SER A 537 1.75 -26.63 14.06
CA SER A 537 0.85 -26.80 12.91
C SER A 537 1.60 -26.47 11.63
N PRO A 538 1.02 -26.68 10.44
CA PRO A 538 1.66 -26.26 9.20
C PRO A 538 2.07 -24.79 9.16
N GLN A 539 1.33 -23.90 9.86
CA GLN A 539 1.57 -22.44 9.84
C GLN A 539 2.05 -21.86 11.16
N GLN A 540 2.03 -22.60 12.28
CA GLN A 540 2.34 -22.03 13.59
C GLN A 540 3.10 -23.01 14.49
N ILE A 541 4.10 -22.50 15.21
CA ILE A 541 4.76 -23.21 16.32
C ILE A 541 4.75 -22.30 17.55
N ASN A 542 4.34 -22.82 18.71
CA ASN A 542 4.53 -22.16 20.00
C ASN A 542 5.60 -22.91 20.77
N LEU A 543 6.63 -22.21 21.17
CA LEU A 543 7.81 -22.79 21.81
C LEU A 543 8.29 -21.96 23.00
N VAL A 544 9.16 -22.53 23.80
CA VAL A 544 9.85 -21.85 24.90
C VAL A 544 11.33 -21.72 24.55
N ILE A 545 11.83 -20.50 24.63
CA ILE A 545 13.26 -20.20 24.49
C ILE A 545 14.01 -20.77 25.67
N PRO A 546 15.16 -21.44 25.47
CA PRO A 546 15.96 -22.00 26.57
C PRO A 546 16.35 -20.94 27.62
N ASP A 547 16.36 -21.32 28.91
CA ASP A 547 16.69 -20.40 30.02
C ASP A 547 18.16 -19.93 30.00
N ARG A 548 19.06 -20.71 29.40
CA ARG A 548 20.51 -20.44 29.33
C ARG A 548 20.92 -20.06 27.91
N ILE A 549 20.43 -18.95 27.41
CA ILE A 549 20.75 -18.45 26.08
C ILE A 549 21.52 -17.15 26.19
N ALA A 550 22.57 -16.96 25.38
CA ALA A 550 23.33 -15.72 25.35
C ALA A 550 22.53 -14.61 24.64
N ALA A 551 22.58 -13.39 25.21
CA ALA A 551 21.96 -12.21 24.61
C ALA A 551 22.66 -11.83 23.28
N GLY A 552 21.91 -11.21 22.36
CA GLY A 552 22.37 -10.82 21.03
C GLY A 552 21.63 -11.52 19.91
N LYS A 553 22.20 -11.53 18.71
CA LYS A 553 21.60 -12.21 17.56
C LYS A 553 21.65 -13.72 17.74
N ALA A 554 20.53 -14.37 17.50
CA ALA A 554 20.38 -15.82 17.53
C ALA A 554 19.70 -16.32 16.26
N THR A 555 19.99 -17.55 15.83
CA THR A 555 19.37 -18.20 14.68
C THR A 555 18.47 -19.33 15.16
N LEU A 556 17.19 -19.27 14.85
CA LEU A 556 16.25 -20.37 15.00
C LEU A 556 16.23 -21.23 13.75
N ASN A 557 16.24 -22.55 13.94
CA ASN A 557 16.11 -23.53 12.88
C ASN A 557 14.90 -24.43 13.19
N VAL A 558 13.88 -24.37 12.36
CA VAL A 558 12.74 -25.28 12.39
C VAL A 558 13.05 -26.44 11.46
N GLN A 559 13.11 -27.63 12.01
CA GLN A 559 13.41 -28.89 11.30
C GLN A 559 12.19 -29.80 11.33
N ARG A 560 11.78 -30.27 10.15
CA ARG A 560 10.78 -31.32 9.98
C ARG A 560 11.44 -32.58 9.41
N ASP A 561 11.08 -33.77 9.90
CA ASP A 561 11.60 -35.02 9.38
C ASP A 561 11.31 -35.17 7.88
N GLY A 562 12.33 -35.45 7.09
CA GLY A 562 12.22 -35.57 5.65
C GLY A 562 11.94 -34.24 4.90
N GLY A 563 11.90 -33.09 5.58
CA GLY A 563 11.68 -31.78 5.04
C GLY A 563 12.90 -30.86 5.07
N ASN A 564 12.81 -29.71 4.43
CA ASN A 564 13.84 -28.67 4.48
C ASN A 564 13.86 -27.98 5.84
N THR A 565 15.05 -27.60 6.30
CA THR A 565 15.21 -26.72 7.47
C THR A 565 14.82 -25.29 7.09
N ARG A 566 14.00 -24.64 7.94
CA ARG A 566 13.68 -23.23 7.83
C ARG A 566 14.43 -22.47 8.91
N SER A 567 15.22 -21.50 8.51
CA SER A 567 16.06 -20.72 9.41
C SER A 567 15.62 -19.26 9.44
N GLY A 568 15.77 -18.62 10.59
CA GLY A 568 15.56 -17.19 10.72
C GLY A 568 16.28 -16.61 11.92
N THR A 569 16.49 -15.29 11.90
CA THR A 569 17.25 -14.58 12.92
C THR A 569 16.32 -13.83 13.87
N ILE A 570 16.61 -13.87 15.17
CA ILE A 570 15.93 -13.12 16.22
C ILE A 570 16.95 -12.47 17.14
N THR A 571 16.60 -11.39 17.81
CA THR A 571 17.41 -10.80 18.88
C THR A 571 16.96 -11.34 20.23
N VAL A 572 17.91 -11.76 21.05
CA VAL A 572 17.69 -12.15 22.45
C VAL A 572 18.12 -10.99 23.34
N ASP A 573 17.15 -10.40 24.05
CA ASP A 573 17.37 -9.33 25.01
C ASP A 573 17.28 -9.86 26.46
N ALA A 574 17.70 -9.06 27.43
CA ALA A 574 17.56 -9.41 28.85
C ALA A 574 16.08 -9.59 29.23
N VAL A 575 15.20 -8.77 28.65
CA VAL A 575 13.74 -8.83 28.80
C VAL A 575 13.05 -8.50 27.47
N ALA A 576 11.94 -9.15 27.20
CA ALA A 576 11.08 -8.89 26.05
C ALA A 576 9.62 -9.08 26.49
N PRO A 577 9.06 -8.14 27.31
CA PRO A 577 7.81 -8.36 28.01
C PRO A 577 6.60 -8.33 27.07
N GLY A 578 5.73 -9.32 27.19
CA GLY A 578 4.41 -9.37 26.58
C GLY A 578 3.36 -9.85 27.58
N LEU A 579 2.16 -9.27 27.54
CA LEU A 579 1.02 -9.63 28.38
C LEU A 579 -0.01 -10.44 27.59
N PHE A 580 -0.49 -11.54 28.17
CA PHE A 580 -1.56 -12.34 27.58
C PHE A 580 -2.92 -11.63 27.65
N THR A 581 -3.74 -11.90 26.65
CA THR A 581 -5.13 -11.40 26.56
C THR A 581 -6.13 -12.57 26.53
N MET A 582 -7.38 -12.31 26.93
CA MET A 582 -8.46 -13.30 26.97
C MET A 582 -9.23 -13.42 25.65
N ASN A 583 -8.97 -12.53 24.71
CA ASN A 583 -9.63 -12.49 23.40
C ASN A 583 -8.71 -11.80 22.38
N ALA A 584 -9.18 -11.71 21.14
CA ALA A 584 -8.45 -11.01 20.09
C ALA A 584 -8.37 -9.47 20.30
N SER A 585 -9.08 -8.92 21.30
CA SER A 585 -8.99 -7.51 21.68
C SER A 585 -7.87 -7.31 22.73
N SER A 586 -8.01 -6.33 23.61
CA SER A 586 -7.00 -5.98 24.61
C SER A 586 -7.32 -6.45 26.04
N LEU A 587 -8.39 -7.24 26.26
CA LEU A 587 -8.77 -7.68 27.61
C LEU A 587 -7.67 -8.53 28.25
N GLY A 588 -7.06 -8.04 29.34
CA GLY A 588 -5.92 -8.70 29.98
C GLY A 588 -6.26 -10.04 30.62
N ALA A 589 -5.36 -10.99 30.50
CA ALA A 589 -5.38 -12.23 31.26
C ALA A 589 -4.91 -11.95 32.70
N ILE A 590 -5.85 -11.59 33.56
CA ILE A 590 -5.60 -11.08 34.92
C ILE A 590 -6.52 -11.78 35.90
N THR A 591 -6.03 -12.11 37.09
CA THR A 591 -6.85 -12.57 38.22
C THR A 591 -6.79 -11.54 39.34
N GLY A 592 -7.90 -11.38 40.07
CA GLY A 592 -8.03 -10.44 41.17
C GLY A 592 -8.20 -11.17 42.49
N LEU A 593 -7.62 -10.62 43.56
CA LEU A 593 -7.77 -11.07 44.96
C LEU A 593 -8.10 -9.89 45.83
N ARG A 594 -9.19 -9.96 46.60
CA ARG A 594 -9.54 -9.00 47.64
C ARG A 594 -9.24 -9.59 49.00
N ILE A 595 -8.64 -8.78 49.86
CA ILE A 595 -8.39 -9.08 51.28
C ILE A 595 -9.18 -8.05 52.09
N ASP A 596 -10.13 -8.51 52.94
CA ASP A 596 -10.91 -7.65 53.80
C ASP A 596 -10.19 -7.29 55.11
N ALA A 597 -10.82 -6.46 55.93
CA ALA A 597 -10.26 -6.01 57.21
C ALA A 597 -10.00 -7.17 58.22
N SER A 598 -10.64 -8.33 58.05
CA SER A 598 -10.42 -9.52 58.87
C SER A 598 -9.29 -10.40 58.31
N GLY A 599 -8.73 -10.08 57.17
CA GLY A 599 -7.73 -10.88 56.45
C GLY A 599 -8.35 -12.00 55.61
N GLN A 600 -9.68 -12.05 55.45
CA GLN A 600 -10.34 -13.01 54.57
C GLN A 600 -10.03 -12.72 53.09
N ARG A 601 -9.69 -13.75 52.34
CA ARG A 601 -9.33 -13.69 50.94
C ARG A 601 -10.51 -14.12 50.07
N THR A 602 -10.85 -13.30 49.09
CA THR A 602 -11.93 -13.56 48.12
C THR A 602 -11.46 -13.28 46.70
N ASP A 603 -11.69 -14.23 45.79
CA ASP A 603 -11.40 -14.03 44.37
C ASP A 603 -12.31 -12.92 43.81
N VAL A 604 -11.72 -11.99 43.05
CA VAL A 604 -12.45 -10.92 42.36
C VAL A 604 -12.39 -11.22 40.86
N PRO A 605 -13.53 -11.39 40.19
CA PRO A 605 -13.55 -11.61 38.77
C PRO A 605 -13.07 -10.35 38.01
N VAL A 606 -12.16 -10.53 37.05
CA VAL A 606 -11.69 -9.45 36.17
C VAL A 606 -12.30 -9.61 34.78
N PHE A 607 -12.74 -10.81 34.44
CA PHE A 607 -13.46 -11.13 33.21
C PHE A 607 -14.48 -12.26 33.47
N THR A 608 -15.46 -12.38 32.58
CA THR A 608 -16.47 -13.45 32.59
C THR A 608 -16.73 -13.91 31.15
N TYR A 609 -17.17 -15.16 31.00
CA TYR A 609 -17.53 -15.68 29.68
C TYR A 609 -18.98 -15.33 29.35
N ASN A 610 -19.18 -14.55 28.28
CA ASN A 610 -20.51 -14.22 27.76
C ASN A 610 -20.95 -15.30 26.76
N THR A 611 -21.99 -16.06 27.12
CA THR A 611 -22.49 -17.17 26.31
C THR A 611 -23.16 -16.73 25.02
N THR A 612 -23.72 -15.52 24.98
CA THR A 612 -24.36 -14.95 23.78
C THR A 612 -23.32 -14.49 22.78
N GLN A 613 -22.27 -13.81 23.23
CA GLN A 613 -21.17 -13.34 22.40
C GLN A 613 -20.11 -14.44 22.14
N LYS A 614 -20.21 -15.59 22.84
CA LYS A 614 -19.23 -16.67 22.83
C LYS A 614 -17.80 -16.18 23.07
N ALA A 615 -17.63 -15.16 23.92
CA ALA A 615 -16.35 -14.50 24.19
C ALA A 615 -16.21 -14.12 25.66
N PHE A 616 -14.95 -13.94 26.10
CA PHE A 616 -14.67 -13.33 27.39
C PHE A 616 -14.88 -11.83 27.30
N VAL A 617 -15.57 -11.27 28.30
CA VAL A 617 -15.83 -9.84 28.45
C VAL A 617 -15.31 -9.37 29.79
N ALA A 618 -14.96 -8.08 29.90
CA ALA A 618 -14.51 -7.50 31.17
C ALA A 618 -15.59 -7.57 32.24
N ALA A 619 -15.21 -8.03 33.43
CA ALA A 619 -16.03 -7.94 34.63
C ALA A 619 -15.49 -6.76 35.47
N PRO A 620 -16.34 -5.77 35.85
CA PRO A 620 -15.88 -4.64 36.64
C PRO A 620 -15.36 -5.07 38.01
N ILE A 621 -14.10 -4.72 38.30
CA ILE A 621 -13.42 -5.05 39.56
C ILE A 621 -14.06 -4.26 40.69
N ASP A 622 -14.68 -4.95 41.60
CA ASP A 622 -15.25 -4.37 42.82
C ASP A 622 -14.17 -4.23 43.90
N LEU A 623 -13.81 -3.01 44.23
CA LEU A 623 -12.80 -2.72 45.25
C LEU A 623 -13.28 -3.00 46.69
N GLY A 624 -14.57 -3.30 46.92
CA GLY A 624 -15.16 -3.62 48.23
C GLY A 624 -15.25 -2.43 49.20
N ALA A 625 -15.34 -2.72 50.52
CA ALA A 625 -15.34 -1.71 51.57
C ALA A 625 -14.05 -0.87 51.57
N THR A 626 -14.08 0.31 52.21
CA THR A 626 -12.92 1.24 52.23
C THR A 626 -11.67 0.63 52.89
N THR A 627 -11.84 -0.36 53.74
CA THR A 627 -10.79 -1.11 54.43
C THR A 627 -10.23 -2.28 53.63
N ASP A 628 -10.89 -2.70 52.54
CA ASP A 628 -10.49 -3.82 51.74
C ASP A 628 -9.33 -3.44 50.80
N GLN A 629 -8.48 -4.39 50.56
CA GLN A 629 -7.34 -4.27 49.62
C GLN A 629 -7.52 -5.21 48.46
N VAL A 630 -7.41 -4.71 47.22
CA VAL A 630 -7.49 -5.53 45.99
C VAL A 630 -6.15 -5.59 45.33
N TYR A 631 -5.75 -6.81 44.99
CA TYR A 631 -4.48 -7.14 44.29
C TYR A 631 -4.80 -7.83 42.98
N LEU A 632 -3.93 -7.61 41.97
CA LEU A 632 -4.02 -8.28 40.66
C LEU A 632 -2.79 -9.12 40.38
N SER A 633 -3.01 -10.30 39.82
CA SER A 633 -1.96 -11.12 39.22
C SER A 633 -2.10 -11.03 37.71
N ILE A 634 -1.07 -10.52 37.03
CA ILE A 634 -0.98 -10.32 35.60
C ILE A 634 -0.12 -11.41 35.01
N TYR A 635 -0.57 -12.04 33.93
CA TYR A 635 0.17 -13.12 33.26
C TYR A 635 0.78 -12.63 31.94
N GLY A 636 2.07 -12.95 31.74
CA GLY A 636 2.85 -12.55 30.59
C GLY A 636 3.98 -13.52 30.28
N THR A 637 4.86 -13.12 29.38
CA THR A 637 6.12 -13.83 29.08
C THR A 637 7.23 -12.83 28.79
N GLY A 638 8.48 -13.27 28.90
CA GLY A 638 9.66 -12.44 28.63
C GLY A 638 9.95 -11.40 29.72
N ILE A 639 9.42 -11.59 30.92
CA ILE A 639 9.52 -10.66 32.06
C ILE A 639 10.62 -11.04 33.04
N ARG A 640 10.85 -12.33 33.26
CA ARG A 640 11.66 -12.91 34.36
C ARG A 640 13.10 -12.38 34.45
N GLY A 641 13.67 -11.78 33.41
CA GLY A 641 14.99 -11.16 33.40
C GLY A 641 15.07 -9.77 34.03
N PHE A 642 14.07 -9.33 34.79
CA PHE A 642 13.96 -7.97 35.35
C PHE A 642 15.07 -7.58 36.36
N GLY A 643 15.75 -8.55 36.97
CA GLY A 643 16.80 -8.35 37.96
C GLY A 643 16.27 -7.92 39.33
N SER A 644 15.75 -6.71 39.48
CA SER A 644 15.13 -6.18 40.72
C SER A 644 13.68 -5.76 40.49
N LEU A 645 12.81 -5.93 41.49
CA LEU A 645 11.41 -5.44 41.42
C LEU A 645 11.30 -3.94 41.14
N SER A 646 12.27 -3.15 41.56
CA SER A 646 12.34 -1.69 41.25
C SER A 646 12.44 -1.41 39.74
N ASN A 647 12.80 -2.38 38.94
CA ASN A 647 12.90 -2.27 37.49
C ASN A 647 11.54 -2.55 36.77
N ILE A 648 10.51 -2.92 37.54
CA ILE A 648 9.17 -3.14 37.01
C ILE A 648 8.27 -2.00 37.47
N SER A 649 7.56 -1.39 36.54
CA SER A 649 6.52 -0.39 36.85
C SER A 649 5.21 -0.74 36.17
N ALA A 650 4.11 -0.49 36.89
CA ALA A 650 2.75 -0.74 36.41
C ALA A 650 1.90 0.53 36.59
N THR A 651 1.03 0.81 35.60
CA THR A 651 0.02 1.86 35.73
C THR A 651 -1.34 1.32 35.28
N ILE A 652 -2.42 1.80 35.93
CA ILE A 652 -3.80 1.56 35.52
C ILE A 652 -4.49 2.91 35.36
N GLY A 653 -5.04 3.20 34.19
CA GLY A 653 -5.66 4.49 33.90
C GLY A 653 -4.69 5.67 34.10
N GLY A 654 -3.40 5.46 33.83
CA GLY A 654 -2.33 6.45 34.05
C GLY A 654 -1.85 6.59 35.50
N LYS A 655 -2.46 5.91 36.49
CA LYS A 655 -2.05 5.94 37.89
C LYS A 655 -1.06 4.82 38.19
N ALA A 656 0.03 5.15 38.87
CA ALA A 656 1.03 4.16 39.30
C ALA A 656 0.45 3.18 40.31
N ILE A 657 0.72 1.89 40.12
CA ILE A 657 0.31 0.80 41.01
C ILE A 657 1.55 0.11 41.56
N PRO A 658 1.65 -0.11 42.86
CA PRO A 658 2.80 -0.84 43.43
C PRO A 658 2.96 -2.24 42.82
N VAL A 659 4.18 -2.58 42.43
CA VAL A 659 4.54 -3.95 42.03
C VAL A 659 5.07 -4.65 43.29
N ILE A 660 4.40 -5.73 43.71
CA ILE A 660 4.68 -6.44 44.97
C ILE A 660 5.36 -7.78 44.77
N GLY A 661 5.46 -8.24 43.52
CA GLY A 661 6.15 -9.49 43.19
C GLY A 661 6.15 -9.75 41.67
N ALA A 662 7.19 -10.40 41.20
CA ALA A 662 7.29 -10.92 39.84
C ALA A 662 8.15 -12.19 39.87
N ALA A 663 7.72 -13.21 39.13
CA ALA A 663 8.44 -14.47 39.03
C ALA A 663 7.99 -15.31 37.83
N ALA A 664 8.82 -16.28 37.43
CA ALA A 664 8.37 -17.35 36.56
C ALA A 664 7.26 -18.16 37.26
N GLN A 665 6.22 -18.48 36.52
CA GLN A 665 5.13 -19.32 37.02
C GLN A 665 5.56 -20.79 36.98
N PRO A 666 5.61 -21.50 38.15
CA PRO A 666 6.27 -22.78 38.21
C PRO A 666 5.58 -23.93 37.48
N GLN A 667 4.30 -23.79 37.17
CA GLN A 667 3.47 -24.82 36.55
C GLN A 667 3.52 -24.84 35.03
N TYR A 668 3.89 -23.71 34.42
CA TYR A 668 3.88 -23.53 32.96
C TYR A 668 5.19 -22.89 32.49
N ALA A 669 5.94 -23.63 31.70
CA ALA A 669 7.20 -23.16 31.16
C ALA A 669 7.01 -21.88 30.33
N GLY A 670 7.87 -20.91 30.53
CA GLY A 670 7.81 -19.65 29.79
C GLY A 670 6.76 -18.63 30.26
N LEU A 671 5.82 -19.03 31.12
CA LEU A 671 4.85 -18.12 31.70
C LEU A 671 5.48 -17.32 32.86
N ASP A 672 5.25 -16.01 32.85
CA ASP A 672 5.64 -15.09 33.94
C ASP A 672 4.40 -14.51 34.61
N GLN A 673 4.50 -14.25 35.92
CA GLN A 673 3.46 -13.62 36.72
C GLN A 673 4.01 -12.37 37.38
N VAL A 674 3.26 -11.29 37.32
CA VAL A 674 3.52 -10.02 38.02
C VAL A 674 2.33 -9.70 38.93
N ASN A 675 2.60 -9.50 40.22
CA ASN A 675 1.59 -9.14 41.20
C ASN A 675 1.66 -7.64 41.50
N ILE A 676 0.53 -6.96 41.41
CA ILE A 676 0.41 -5.53 41.65
C ILE A 676 -0.70 -5.20 42.65
N GLY A 677 -0.57 -4.11 43.38
CA GLY A 677 -1.54 -3.64 44.32
C GLY A 677 -0.94 -3.22 45.65
N PRO A 678 -1.76 -2.77 46.67
CA PRO A 678 -3.21 -2.69 46.53
C PRO A 678 -3.66 -1.61 45.54
N LEU A 679 -4.79 -1.85 44.85
CA LEU A 679 -5.36 -0.89 43.90
C LEU A 679 -5.85 0.37 44.65
N PRO A 680 -5.47 1.59 44.17
CA PRO A 680 -5.90 2.81 44.81
C PRO A 680 -7.40 3.09 44.55
N ARG A 681 -8.12 3.53 45.57
CA ARG A 681 -9.53 3.90 45.51
C ARG A 681 -9.84 5.08 44.59
N THR A 682 -8.82 5.75 44.13
CA THR A 682 -8.92 6.91 43.21
C THR A 682 -8.93 6.50 41.73
N LEU A 683 -8.95 5.20 41.42
CA LEU A 683 -9.11 4.73 40.03
C LEU A 683 -10.52 5.13 39.53
N ALA A 684 -10.60 5.61 38.32
CA ALA A 684 -11.88 5.93 37.69
C ALA A 684 -12.64 4.64 37.35
N SER A 685 -13.97 4.67 37.55
CA SER A 685 -14.85 3.58 37.11
C SER A 685 -14.87 3.47 35.58
N GLY A 686 -15.07 2.26 35.07
CA GLY A 686 -15.15 1.95 33.68
C GLY A 686 -13.90 1.25 33.15
N SER A 687 -13.72 1.26 31.81
CA SER A 687 -12.58 0.65 31.14
C SER A 687 -11.30 1.43 31.44
N ALA A 688 -10.23 0.72 31.80
CA ALA A 688 -8.93 1.30 32.10
C ALA A 688 -7.82 0.49 31.41
N SER A 689 -6.82 1.20 30.87
CA SER A 689 -5.62 0.61 30.29
C SER A 689 -4.62 0.28 31.39
N LEU A 690 -4.07 -0.93 31.35
CA LEU A 690 -2.96 -1.37 32.16
C LEU A 690 -1.69 -1.37 31.28
N LEU A 691 -0.68 -0.65 31.73
CA LEU A 691 0.66 -0.61 31.14
C LEU A 691 1.66 -1.22 32.10
N LEU A 692 2.51 -2.13 31.59
CA LEU A 692 3.63 -2.72 32.32
C LEU A 692 4.92 -2.36 31.58
N LYS A 693 5.93 -1.89 32.34
CA LYS A 693 7.30 -1.71 31.86
C LYS A 693 8.25 -2.55 32.68
N VAL A 694 9.20 -3.18 32.01
CA VAL A 694 10.27 -4.00 32.63
C VAL A 694 11.59 -3.46 32.12
N ASN A 695 12.45 -2.94 32.99
CA ASN A 695 13.61 -2.13 32.61
C ASN A 695 13.15 -0.96 31.70
N SER A 696 13.72 -0.83 30.50
CA SER A 696 13.28 0.17 29.50
C SER A 696 12.19 -0.36 28.53
N ALA A 697 11.91 -1.68 28.52
CA ALA A 697 10.99 -2.30 27.61
C ALA A 697 9.53 -2.18 28.09
N SER A 698 8.61 -1.80 27.19
CA SER A 698 7.18 -1.78 27.46
C SER A 698 6.51 -3.04 26.92
N ALA A 699 5.63 -3.66 27.70
CA ALA A 699 4.71 -4.68 27.22
C ALA A 699 3.58 -4.05 26.39
N ASN A 700 2.83 -4.88 25.65
CA ASN A 700 1.57 -4.46 25.04
C ASN A 700 0.60 -3.95 26.09
N THR A 701 -0.20 -2.96 25.73
CA THR A 701 -1.28 -2.45 26.58
C THR A 701 -2.41 -3.47 26.67
N VAL A 702 -2.87 -3.76 27.89
CA VAL A 702 -4.08 -4.54 28.10
C VAL A 702 -5.13 -3.74 28.84
N THR A 703 -6.40 -4.14 28.72
CA THR A 703 -7.54 -3.45 29.36
C THR A 703 -8.14 -4.29 30.47
N LEU A 704 -8.74 -3.62 31.43
CA LEU A 704 -9.59 -4.15 32.50
C LEU A 704 -10.70 -3.15 32.80
N SER A 705 -11.67 -3.52 33.63
CA SER A 705 -12.76 -2.62 34.07
C SER A 705 -12.75 -2.44 35.58
N ILE A 706 -12.97 -1.22 36.05
CA ILE A 706 -13.13 -0.88 37.46
C ILE A 706 -14.60 -0.54 37.71
N LYS A 707 -15.15 -1.01 38.83
CA LYS A 707 -16.53 -0.73 39.24
C LYS A 707 -16.70 0.68 39.74
#